data_4707c0aa61716e31c551e0769dc959ed
#
_entry.id   4707c0aa61716e31c551e0769dc959ed
#
_cell.length_a   1.000
_cell.length_b   1.000
_cell.length_c   1.000
_cell.angle_alpha   90.00
_cell.angle_beta   90.00
_cell.angle_gamma   90.00
#
_symmetry.space_group_name_H-M   'P 1'
#
loop_
_entity.id
_entity.type
_entity.pdbx_description
1 polymer ?
#
loop_
_entity_poly.entity_id
_entity_poly.type
_entity_poly.pdbx_seq_one_letter_code
_entity_poly.pdbx_strand_id
1 'polypeptide(L)'
;MPARATTMMMSAMSAMSTSSVGVGRGVKTTTGGTRERGADGRADAVRQLFGERGRGGRGRRRGRRLGAMENGHTRAMVSESSSSLENPDETHDVVVIGSGIGGLSCGALLAKYGYDVKVYESHYLAGGCCHMFDHRAPDGSLYKFEVGPSIWEGLDRPTGNPLRMVFDALGETVPVKTYDGISMWTPEGHWRFQTGDDDAPGGFCDLLREKATDPELAIKEWKALKGRLEPLYDALDACPLTALRQDAGLLVSTVIAIPFYLTHPNVMLDIPYILDSFHKLSRQYVTEPFLKQWIDMLAFFSGFPAEGTMGATMIYSIPGFHRPGASLCAPEGGTQAVVNKLQYCLEKFGGELQLKSHVEEIIVEDGEAKGVRLRNGKVIKANHAVVSNATIWDTVPMLPDADELTAQGLDRAVEWKEEMSEIPALGSIMHLFLGIDATGLPDLDPSHLCVLDWNRPLGDPQNVITIFIPTVLDPEVAPEGKHIIHVYTAGSEPYDIWEGKDRGSKEYKDFKRERAEILWDAIERIIPDIRNRVEVEVYASPQTHQRFLRRHRGTYGPALPAGGNLFGFLPLPEVPQPGVLSPIPKLLRCGDSVFPGVGVPAVAASGAIAASTLAPLPKHLGLMWDVSQTQNQFWRDVGGRDKWLNDTPAPFRPKTGGGAEFMSPNAPGWYSAPRKTKTVAAIGKGGLSDSIEETVG
;
A
#
# COMPACT_ATOMS: atom_id res chain seq x y z
N MET A 1 7.96 -25.03 -21.17
CA MET A 1 7.46 -26.23 -20.45
C MET A 1 6.07 -26.06 -19.79
N PRO A 2 5.45 -24.89 -19.63
CA PRO A 2 4.10 -24.78 -19.05
C PRO A 2 3.00 -25.47 -19.85
N ALA A 3 3.04 -25.44 -21.16
CA ALA A 3 1.97 -25.99 -22.01
C ALA A 3 1.71 -27.51 -21.84
N ARG A 4 2.67 -28.30 -21.42
CA ARG A 4 2.48 -29.75 -21.16
C ARG A 4 1.79 -30.06 -19.83
N ALA A 5 1.99 -29.22 -18.83
CA ALA A 5 1.35 -29.38 -17.52
C ALA A 5 -0.15 -29.10 -17.60
N THR A 6 -0.55 -28.12 -18.39
CA THR A 6 -1.95 -27.69 -18.54
C THR A 6 -2.80 -28.73 -19.28
N THR A 7 -2.24 -29.44 -20.26
CA THR A 7 -2.96 -30.51 -20.97
C THR A 7 -3.19 -31.75 -20.07
N MET A 8 -2.25 -32.04 -19.16
CA MET A 8 -2.43 -33.11 -18.16
C MET A 8 -3.50 -32.75 -17.11
N MET A 9 -3.63 -31.47 -16.77
CA MET A 9 -4.63 -31.01 -15.81
C MET A 9 -6.07 -31.13 -16.32
N MET A 10 -6.32 -30.80 -17.59
CA MET A 10 -7.64 -30.99 -18.19
C MET A 10 -8.07 -32.46 -18.27
N SER A 11 -7.13 -33.36 -18.49
CA SER A 11 -7.40 -34.82 -18.46
C SER A 11 -7.74 -35.33 -17.06
N ALA A 12 -7.10 -34.80 -16.03
CA ALA A 12 -7.38 -35.13 -14.63
C ALA A 12 -8.71 -34.58 -14.13
N MET A 13 -9.09 -33.39 -14.53
CA MET A 13 -10.36 -32.76 -14.14
C MET A 13 -11.58 -33.43 -14.80
N SER A 14 -11.44 -33.96 -16.02
CA SER A 14 -12.48 -34.72 -16.69
C SER A 14 -12.73 -36.09 -16.00
N ALA A 15 -11.73 -36.66 -15.34
CA ALA A 15 -11.85 -37.92 -14.62
C ALA A 15 -12.49 -37.79 -13.23
N MET A 16 -12.48 -36.62 -12.61
CA MET A 16 -13.06 -36.37 -11.28
C MET A 16 -14.57 -36.07 -11.29
N SER A 17 -15.17 -35.80 -12.44
CA SER A 17 -16.59 -35.42 -12.54
C SER A 17 -17.56 -36.61 -12.55
N THR A 18 -17.09 -37.89 -12.43
CA THR A 18 -17.92 -39.07 -12.58
C THR A 18 -17.98 -40.02 -11.38
N SER A 19 -17.54 -39.62 -10.19
CA SER A 19 -17.69 -40.48 -9.02
C SER A 19 -18.47 -39.79 -7.89
N SER A 20 -19.76 -40.06 -7.84
CA SER A 20 -20.64 -39.81 -6.70
C SER A 20 -20.50 -40.99 -5.71
N VAL A 21 -20.09 -40.71 -4.47
CA VAL A 21 -20.15 -41.70 -3.37
C VAL A 21 -20.76 -41.09 -2.12
N GLY A 22 -21.69 -41.85 -1.54
CA GLY A 22 -22.63 -41.47 -0.53
C GLY A 22 -22.07 -41.23 0.88
N VAL A 23 -22.84 -40.49 1.61
CA VAL A 23 -22.64 -40.06 3.00
C VAL A 23 -23.06 -41.15 3.96
N GLY A 24 -22.16 -41.56 4.87
CA GLY A 24 -22.44 -42.39 6.05
C GLY A 24 -22.19 -41.59 7.33
N ARG A 25 -23.23 -41.39 8.14
CA ARG A 25 -23.20 -40.77 9.48
C ARG A 25 -22.48 -41.65 10.52
N GLY A 26 -21.73 -41.02 11.41
CA GLY A 26 -21.27 -41.62 12.65
C GLY A 26 -20.77 -40.62 13.67
N VAL A 27 -21.63 -40.26 14.60
CA VAL A 27 -21.34 -39.45 15.79
C VAL A 27 -20.57 -40.29 16.83
N LYS A 28 -19.50 -39.78 17.44
CA LYS A 28 -19.11 -40.07 18.82
C LYS A 28 -18.37 -38.92 19.47
N THR A 29 -18.97 -38.43 20.53
CA THR A 29 -18.48 -37.52 21.57
C THR A 29 -17.46 -38.19 22.48
N THR A 30 -16.39 -37.50 22.85
CA THR A 30 -15.75 -37.68 24.17
C THR A 30 -15.13 -36.33 24.64
N THR A 31 -15.42 -36.07 25.87
CA THR A 31 -15.09 -34.94 26.73
C THR A 31 -13.66 -34.98 27.26
N GLY A 32 -13.09 -33.76 27.53
CA GLY A 32 -12.29 -33.55 28.73
C GLY A 32 -10.86 -33.06 28.54
N GLY A 33 -10.55 -31.89 29.11
CA GLY A 33 -9.20 -31.54 29.48
C GLY A 33 -8.80 -30.11 29.34
N THR A 34 -9.19 -29.28 30.31
CA THR A 34 -8.69 -27.92 30.57
C THR A 34 -7.17 -27.87 30.73
N ARG A 35 -6.54 -26.91 30.08
CA ARG A 35 -5.26 -26.32 30.53
C ARG A 35 -5.17 -24.85 30.12
N GLU A 36 -5.40 -24.00 31.09
CA GLU A 36 -4.99 -22.59 31.09
C GLU A 36 -3.47 -22.47 30.94
N ARG A 37 -3.03 -21.58 30.04
CA ARG A 37 -1.74 -20.86 30.10
C ARG A 37 -1.89 -19.62 29.19
N GLY A 38 -2.03 -18.47 29.80
CA GLY A 38 -1.00 -17.49 29.95
C GLY A 38 -0.88 -16.56 28.75
N ALA A 39 -1.75 -15.51 28.69
CA ALA A 39 -1.76 -14.47 27.63
C ALA A 39 -0.89 -13.26 28.00
N ASP A 40 0.33 -13.46 28.53
CA ASP A 40 1.10 -12.32 29.14
C ASP A 40 2.40 -11.96 28.38
N GLY A 41 2.63 -12.49 27.19
CA GLY A 41 3.89 -12.22 26.46
C GLY A 41 3.80 -11.23 25.29
N ARG A 42 2.61 -10.75 24.95
CA ARG A 42 2.41 -9.97 23.70
C ARG A 42 2.57 -8.45 23.82
N ALA A 43 2.45 -7.89 25.03
CA ALA A 43 2.55 -6.44 25.24
C ALA A 43 4.01 -5.93 25.26
N ASP A 44 4.98 -6.77 25.54
CA ASP A 44 6.35 -6.35 25.71
C ASP A 44 7.17 -6.23 24.42
N ALA A 45 6.83 -6.99 23.38
CA ALA A 45 7.54 -6.92 22.09
C ALA A 45 7.29 -5.61 21.32
N VAL A 46 6.08 -5.04 21.45
CA VAL A 46 5.74 -3.75 20.83
C VAL A 46 6.38 -2.58 21.58
N ARG A 47 6.56 -2.70 22.90
CA ARG A 47 7.20 -1.66 23.71
C ARG A 47 8.70 -1.54 23.50
N GLN A 48 9.38 -2.60 23.07
CA GLN A 48 10.82 -2.55 22.80
C GLN A 48 11.16 -1.86 21.47
N LEU A 49 10.24 -1.83 20.53
CA LEU A 49 10.42 -1.15 19.24
C LEU A 49 10.22 0.37 19.31
N PHE A 50 9.47 0.84 20.32
CA PHE A 50 9.20 2.28 20.51
C PHE A 50 9.71 2.75 21.88
N GLY A 51 11.02 2.93 22.04
CA GLY A 51 11.78 3.28 23.22
C GLY A 51 11.08 4.11 24.30
N GLU A 52 10.97 3.54 25.50
CA GLU A 52 10.53 4.24 26.70
C GLU A 52 11.49 5.38 27.10
N ARG A 53 11.03 6.62 27.07
CA ARG A 53 11.62 7.72 27.84
C ARG A 53 10.57 8.37 28.72
N GLY A 54 10.77 8.28 30.03
CA GLY A 54 10.18 9.21 30.98
C GLY A 54 9.58 8.60 32.24
N ARG A 55 10.41 8.20 33.21
CA ARG A 55 9.96 8.05 34.60
C ARG A 55 10.08 9.40 35.32
N GLY A 56 8.98 9.84 35.92
CA GLY A 56 9.03 10.92 36.90
C GLY A 56 7.68 11.29 37.49
N GLY A 57 7.45 10.98 38.75
CA GLY A 57 6.57 11.78 39.63
C GLY A 57 5.20 11.22 40.00
N ARG A 58 5.15 10.49 41.11
CA ARG A 58 3.92 10.23 41.87
C ARG A 58 3.31 11.54 42.41
N GLY A 59 2.05 11.82 42.07
CA GLY A 59 1.25 12.88 42.68
C GLY A 59 -0.21 12.49 42.74
N ARG A 60 -0.69 12.00 43.90
CA ARG A 60 -2.11 11.86 44.19
C ARG A 60 -2.78 13.22 44.10
N ARG A 61 -3.81 13.39 43.28
CA ARG A 61 -4.84 14.41 43.48
C ARG A 61 -6.24 13.90 43.12
N ARG A 62 -7.14 14.19 44.08
CA ARG A 62 -8.55 13.89 44.16
C ARG A 62 -9.33 14.33 42.91
N GLY A 63 -10.37 13.54 42.64
CA GLY A 63 -11.37 13.81 41.62
C GLY A 63 -12.08 15.15 41.74
N ARG A 64 -12.33 15.73 40.60
CA ARG A 64 -13.38 16.71 40.37
C ARG A 64 -14.15 16.25 39.14
N ARG A 65 -15.39 15.87 39.33
CA ARG A 65 -16.37 15.74 38.28
C ARG A 65 -16.47 17.08 37.57
N LEU A 66 -16.16 17.11 36.28
CA LEU A 66 -16.56 18.19 35.39
C LEU A 66 -17.65 17.63 34.47
N GLY A 67 -18.72 18.39 34.43
CA GLY A 67 -19.97 18.02 33.77
C GLY A 67 -19.75 17.86 32.25
N ALA A 68 -20.50 16.94 31.69
CA ALA A 68 -20.69 16.78 30.26
C ALA A 68 -21.26 18.10 29.70
N MET A 69 -20.52 18.76 28.82
CA MET A 69 -21.11 19.71 27.89
C MET A 69 -21.74 18.88 26.77
N GLU A 70 -23.05 18.76 26.81
CA GLU A 70 -23.83 18.34 25.67
C GLU A 70 -23.61 19.33 24.53
N ASN A 71 -22.83 18.92 23.51
CA ASN A 71 -22.90 19.54 22.22
C ASN A 71 -24.20 19.14 21.55
N GLY A 72 -25.21 19.97 21.75
CA GLY A 72 -26.46 19.92 21.02
C GLY A 72 -26.22 20.14 19.53
N HIS A 73 -25.89 19.09 18.80
CA HIS A 73 -26.13 19.06 17.38
C HIS A 73 -27.61 18.90 17.17
N THR A 74 -28.22 19.97 16.76
CA THR A 74 -29.58 20.01 16.24
C THR A 74 -29.67 18.99 15.12
N ARG A 75 -30.18 17.81 15.41
CA ARG A 75 -30.57 16.82 14.42
C ARG A 75 -31.66 17.48 13.59
N ALA A 76 -31.30 18.00 12.41
CA ALA A 76 -32.31 18.43 11.45
C ALA A 76 -33.21 17.22 11.22
N MET A 77 -34.51 17.38 11.51
CA MET A 77 -35.54 16.43 11.10
C MET A 77 -35.52 16.35 9.57
N VAL A 78 -34.69 15.45 9.03
CA VAL A 78 -34.87 14.96 7.68
C VAL A 78 -36.14 14.14 7.73
N SER A 79 -37.12 14.47 6.88
CA SER A 79 -38.33 13.70 6.69
C SER A 79 -37.98 12.22 6.63
N GLU A 80 -38.56 11.39 7.47
CA GLU A 80 -38.45 9.93 7.44
C GLU A 80 -38.74 9.46 6.03
N SER A 81 -37.71 9.26 5.22
CA SER A 81 -37.79 8.36 4.08
C SER A 81 -37.85 6.97 4.69
N SER A 82 -38.93 6.26 4.49
CA SER A 82 -39.17 4.93 5.03
C SER A 82 -38.33 3.84 4.33
N SER A 83 -37.11 4.16 3.91
CA SER A 83 -36.22 3.20 3.27
C SER A 83 -35.67 2.23 4.31
N SER A 84 -35.99 0.98 4.13
CA SER A 84 -35.55 -0.15 4.93
C SER A 84 -35.03 -1.25 4.01
N LEU A 85 -34.46 -2.34 4.55
CA LEU A 85 -34.10 -3.50 3.74
C LEU A 85 -35.31 -4.21 3.09
N GLU A 86 -36.52 -3.98 3.61
CA GLU A 86 -37.75 -4.45 2.97
C GLU A 86 -38.14 -3.59 1.75
N ASN A 87 -37.81 -2.28 1.79
CA ASN A 87 -38.02 -1.32 0.71
C ASN A 87 -36.73 -0.52 0.45
N PRO A 88 -35.67 -1.17 -0.10
CA PRO A 88 -34.41 -0.50 -0.36
C PRO A 88 -34.52 0.47 -1.54
N ASP A 89 -33.70 1.53 -1.51
CA ASP A 89 -33.60 2.46 -2.65
C ASP A 89 -32.92 1.82 -3.86
N GLU A 90 -31.94 0.96 -3.61
CA GLU A 90 -31.20 0.22 -4.63
C GLU A 90 -30.90 -1.20 -4.13
N THR A 91 -30.71 -2.14 -5.04
CA THR A 91 -30.33 -3.53 -4.71
C THR A 91 -29.27 -4.01 -5.70
N HIS A 92 -28.18 -4.53 -5.16
CA HIS A 92 -27.05 -5.09 -5.92
C HIS A 92 -26.67 -6.47 -5.37
N ASP A 93 -25.89 -7.23 -6.14
CA ASP A 93 -25.33 -8.48 -5.62
C ASP A 93 -24.26 -8.18 -4.57
N VAL A 94 -23.33 -7.27 -4.89
CA VAL A 94 -22.27 -6.87 -3.99
C VAL A 94 -22.15 -5.36 -3.90
N VAL A 95 -22.10 -4.85 -2.68
CA VAL A 95 -21.83 -3.45 -2.36
C VAL A 95 -20.40 -3.32 -1.86
N VAL A 96 -19.60 -2.45 -2.49
CA VAL A 96 -18.22 -2.17 -2.09
C VAL A 96 -18.15 -0.75 -1.49
N ILE A 97 -17.56 -0.63 -0.31
CA ILE A 97 -17.38 0.64 0.41
C ILE A 97 -15.97 1.15 0.16
N GLY A 98 -15.84 2.26 -0.56
CA GLY A 98 -14.58 2.93 -0.88
C GLY A 98 -13.94 2.48 -2.18
N SER A 99 -13.54 3.46 -3.00
CA SER A 99 -12.92 3.28 -4.32
C SER A 99 -11.39 3.40 -4.31
N GLY A 100 -10.73 3.10 -3.20
CA GLY A 100 -9.29 2.88 -3.20
C GLY A 100 -8.88 1.71 -4.09
N ILE A 101 -7.60 1.53 -4.37
CA ILE A 101 -7.11 0.46 -5.27
C ILE A 101 -7.63 -0.93 -4.89
N GLY A 102 -7.69 -1.26 -3.59
CA GLY A 102 -8.25 -2.54 -3.14
C GLY A 102 -9.73 -2.70 -3.50
N GLY A 103 -10.55 -1.67 -3.23
CA GLY A 103 -11.98 -1.68 -3.52
C GLY A 103 -12.28 -1.72 -5.02
N LEU A 104 -11.55 -0.94 -5.83
CA LEU A 104 -11.69 -0.98 -7.30
C LEU A 104 -11.22 -2.31 -7.89
N SER A 105 -10.11 -2.88 -7.40
CA SER A 105 -9.64 -4.21 -7.82
C SER A 105 -10.67 -5.30 -7.48
N CYS A 106 -11.22 -5.26 -6.26
CA CYS A 106 -12.27 -6.18 -5.84
C CYS A 106 -13.52 -6.03 -6.70
N GLY A 107 -14.01 -4.80 -6.85
CA GLY A 107 -15.22 -4.51 -7.61
C GLY A 107 -15.11 -4.92 -9.10
N ALA A 108 -14.00 -4.58 -9.75
CA ALA A 108 -13.77 -4.92 -11.15
C ALA A 108 -13.67 -6.44 -11.38
N LEU A 109 -13.01 -7.18 -10.48
CA LEU A 109 -12.93 -8.63 -10.54
C LEU A 109 -14.29 -9.29 -10.28
N LEU A 110 -15.06 -8.80 -9.30
CA LEU A 110 -16.42 -9.30 -9.02
C LEU A 110 -17.35 -9.04 -10.20
N ALA A 111 -17.30 -7.86 -10.82
CA ALA A 111 -18.05 -7.56 -12.04
C ALA A 111 -17.65 -8.52 -13.18
N LYS A 112 -16.35 -8.80 -13.35
CA LYS A 112 -15.87 -9.80 -14.32
C LYS A 112 -16.37 -11.22 -14.00
N TYR A 113 -16.51 -11.58 -12.73
CA TYR A 113 -17.16 -12.84 -12.32
C TYR A 113 -18.66 -12.87 -12.60
N GLY A 114 -19.26 -11.74 -12.98
CA GLY A 114 -20.66 -11.62 -13.37
C GLY A 114 -21.60 -11.28 -12.21
N TYR A 115 -21.09 -10.65 -11.15
CA TYR A 115 -21.93 -10.05 -10.11
C TYR A 115 -22.36 -8.64 -10.53
N ASP A 116 -23.56 -8.24 -10.10
CA ASP A 116 -23.98 -6.85 -10.09
C ASP A 116 -23.29 -6.13 -8.92
N VAL A 117 -22.33 -5.25 -9.26
CA VAL A 117 -21.44 -4.62 -8.26
C VAL A 117 -21.61 -3.11 -8.31
N LYS A 118 -21.82 -2.52 -7.12
CA LYS A 118 -21.77 -1.06 -6.97
C LYS A 118 -20.76 -0.63 -5.91
N VAL A 119 -19.86 0.27 -6.29
CA VAL A 119 -18.85 0.86 -5.42
C VAL A 119 -19.33 2.25 -4.98
N TYR A 120 -19.37 2.50 -3.68
CA TYR A 120 -19.72 3.80 -3.09
C TYR A 120 -18.49 4.48 -2.52
N GLU A 121 -18.22 5.70 -3.00
CA GLU A 121 -17.06 6.50 -2.61
C GLU A 121 -17.50 7.81 -1.96
N SER A 122 -16.95 8.13 -0.80
CA SER A 122 -17.27 9.36 -0.07
C SER A 122 -16.67 10.62 -0.70
N HIS A 123 -15.54 10.49 -1.37
CA HIS A 123 -14.82 11.58 -2.01
C HIS A 123 -15.43 11.95 -3.38
N TYR A 124 -15.04 13.10 -3.91
CA TYR A 124 -15.42 13.53 -5.26
C TYR A 124 -14.50 12.96 -6.35
N LEU A 125 -13.41 12.30 -5.98
CA LEU A 125 -12.48 11.57 -6.85
C LEU A 125 -12.35 10.13 -6.37
N ALA A 126 -12.21 9.21 -7.32
CA ALA A 126 -11.87 7.82 -7.05
C ALA A 126 -10.36 7.65 -6.80
N GLY A 127 -9.97 6.53 -6.17
CA GLY A 127 -8.59 6.07 -6.09
C GLY A 127 -7.97 6.11 -4.69
N GLY A 128 -8.63 6.69 -3.68
CA GLY A 128 -8.08 6.81 -2.34
C GLY A 128 -6.73 7.53 -2.37
N CYS A 129 -5.67 6.95 -1.80
CA CYS A 129 -4.33 7.56 -1.82
C CYS A 129 -3.65 7.56 -3.20
N CYS A 130 -4.27 6.98 -4.22
CA CYS A 130 -3.71 6.86 -5.57
C CYS A 130 -4.28 7.91 -6.55
N HIS A 131 -5.17 8.82 -6.10
CA HIS A 131 -5.69 9.85 -6.97
C HIS A 131 -4.67 10.99 -7.18
N MET A 132 -4.97 11.85 -8.15
CA MET A 132 -4.26 13.11 -8.39
C MET A 132 -5.18 14.29 -8.13
N PHE A 133 -4.59 15.46 -7.83
CA PHE A 133 -5.33 16.71 -7.73
C PHE A 133 -4.70 17.79 -8.60
N ASP A 134 -5.55 18.65 -9.12
CA ASP A 134 -5.17 19.76 -9.96
C ASP A 134 -4.92 21.03 -9.13
N HIS A 135 -3.88 21.77 -9.47
CA HIS A 135 -3.65 23.09 -8.92
C HIS A 135 -3.27 24.08 -10.03
N ARG A 136 -3.88 25.29 -9.99
CA ARG A 136 -3.57 26.35 -10.96
C ARG A 136 -2.63 27.36 -10.35
N ALA A 137 -1.57 27.67 -11.08
CA ALA A 137 -0.71 28.79 -10.77
C ALA A 137 -1.43 30.15 -11.04
N PRO A 138 -0.88 31.27 -10.55
CA PRO A 138 -1.47 32.59 -10.74
C PRO A 138 -1.68 33.01 -12.20
N ASP A 139 -0.85 32.52 -13.11
CA ASP A 139 -0.96 32.74 -14.55
C ASP A 139 -2.01 31.87 -15.23
N GLY A 140 -2.66 30.92 -14.47
CA GLY A 140 -3.68 30.02 -14.95
C GLY A 140 -3.14 28.66 -15.40
N SER A 141 -1.83 28.45 -15.45
CA SER A 141 -1.21 27.18 -15.83
C SER A 141 -1.58 26.08 -14.83
N LEU A 142 -1.74 24.84 -15.35
CA LEU A 142 -2.27 23.71 -14.60
C LEU A 142 -1.17 22.72 -14.23
N TYR A 143 -1.02 22.44 -12.96
CA TYR A 143 -0.18 21.40 -12.40
C TYR A 143 -1.03 20.25 -11.84
N LYS A 144 -0.64 18.99 -12.11
CA LYS A 144 -1.36 17.80 -11.66
C LYS A 144 -0.48 17.02 -10.69
N PHE A 145 -0.82 17.05 -9.41
CA PHE A 145 -0.03 16.44 -8.34
C PHE A 145 -0.52 15.06 -7.98
N GLU A 146 0.40 14.12 -7.79
CA GLU A 146 0.15 12.79 -7.25
C GLU A 146 0.10 12.83 -5.72
N VAL A 147 -0.92 12.23 -5.11
CA VAL A 147 -1.14 12.32 -3.65
C VAL A 147 -0.25 11.37 -2.85
N GLY A 148 0.11 10.22 -3.39
CA GLY A 148 0.74 9.15 -2.62
C GLY A 148 1.84 8.38 -3.34
N PRO A 149 1.51 7.28 -4.05
CA PRO A 149 2.50 6.35 -4.58
C PRO A 149 3.42 7.00 -5.62
N SER A 150 4.72 6.81 -5.50
CA SER A 150 5.71 7.39 -6.41
C SER A 150 6.73 6.38 -6.93
N ILE A 151 6.92 5.24 -6.25
CA ILE A 151 7.84 4.19 -6.67
C ILE A 151 7.02 3.00 -7.13
N TRP A 152 7.11 2.65 -8.42
CA TRP A 152 6.38 1.56 -9.05
C TRP A 152 7.36 0.60 -9.69
N GLU A 153 7.02 -0.68 -9.68
CA GLU A 153 7.79 -1.73 -10.34
C GLU A 153 6.86 -2.79 -10.96
N GLY A 154 7.35 -3.48 -11.99
CA GLY A 154 6.69 -4.67 -12.53
C GLY A 154 5.33 -4.46 -13.19
N LEU A 155 5.01 -3.24 -13.67
CA LEU A 155 3.80 -2.95 -14.46
C LEU A 155 4.06 -2.97 -15.96
N ASP A 156 5.29 -2.86 -16.39
CA ASP A 156 5.73 -2.80 -17.79
C ASP A 156 5.61 -4.14 -18.52
N ARG A 157 5.58 -5.24 -17.80
CA ARG A 157 5.53 -6.61 -18.32
C ARG A 157 4.79 -7.54 -17.37
N PRO A 158 4.44 -8.78 -17.77
CA PRO A 158 3.97 -9.81 -16.85
C PRO A 158 5.00 -10.10 -15.76
N THR A 159 4.61 -9.90 -14.52
CA THR A 159 5.40 -10.15 -13.30
C THR A 159 4.51 -10.68 -12.19
N GLY A 160 5.12 -11.09 -11.06
CA GLY A 160 4.41 -11.43 -9.83
C GLY A 160 3.76 -10.23 -9.11
N ASN A 161 3.85 -9.00 -9.63
CA ASN A 161 3.20 -7.84 -9.03
C ASN A 161 1.67 -8.03 -8.99
N PRO A 162 1.03 -8.04 -7.81
CA PRO A 162 -0.41 -8.29 -7.69
C PRO A 162 -1.29 -7.31 -8.48
N LEU A 163 -0.91 -6.03 -8.57
CA LEU A 163 -1.67 -5.06 -9.38
C LEU A 163 -1.56 -5.39 -10.87
N ARG A 164 -0.36 -5.78 -11.34
CA ARG A 164 -0.18 -6.25 -12.73
C ARG A 164 -1.05 -7.48 -13.00
N MET A 165 -1.07 -8.44 -12.08
CA MET A 165 -1.92 -9.63 -12.19
C MET A 165 -3.41 -9.30 -12.20
N VAL A 166 -3.86 -8.29 -11.44
CA VAL A 166 -5.25 -7.80 -11.52
C VAL A 166 -5.54 -7.26 -12.91
N PHE A 167 -4.65 -6.48 -13.50
CA PHE A 167 -4.83 -6.00 -14.88
C PHE A 167 -4.80 -7.15 -15.89
N ASP A 168 -3.87 -8.09 -15.76
CA ASP A 168 -3.84 -9.28 -16.62
C ASP A 168 -5.15 -10.09 -16.52
N ALA A 169 -5.69 -10.23 -15.29
CA ALA A 169 -6.98 -10.88 -15.04
C ALA A 169 -8.15 -10.12 -15.69
N LEU A 170 -8.08 -8.80 -15.77
CA LEU A 170 -9.11 -7.95 -16.41
C LEU A 170 -8.92 -7.83 -17.93
N GLY A 171 -7.78 -8.32 -18.45
CA GLY A 171 -7.42 -8.23 -19.88
C GLY A 171 -7.06 -6.81 -20.29
N GLU A 172 -6.41 -6.05 -19.39
CA GLU A 172 -6.04 -4.65 -19.59
C GLU A 172 -4.59 -4.39 -19.17
N THR A 173 -4.07 -3.24 -19.56
CA THR A 173 -2.73 -2.76 -19.15
C THR A 173 -2.76 -1.26 -18.90
N VAL A 174 -1.80 -0.78 -18.14
CA VAL A 174 -1.54 0.65 -17.94
C VAL A 174 -0.21 0.98 -18.62
N PRO A 175 -0.16 1.94 -19.54
CA PRO A 175 1.09 2.42 -20.10
C PRO A 175 1.99 3.00 -19.01
N VAL A 176 3.29 2.70 -19.09
CA VAL A 176 4.27 3.19 -18.12
C VAL A 176 5.55 3.65 -18.79
N LYS A 177 6.22 4.63 -18.20
CA LYS A 177 7.60 5.02 -18.51
C LYS A 177 8.54 4.34 -17.53
N THR A 178 9.60 3.71 -18.04
CA THR A 178 10.57 3.00 -17.19
C THR A 178 11.81 3.86 -16.93
N TYR A 179 12.40 3.69 -15.74
CA TYR A 179 13.68 4.29 -15.34
C TYR A 179 14.50 3.31 -14.50
N ASP A 180 15.81 3.53 -14.42
CA ASP A 180 16.75 2.50 -13.96
C ASP A 180 17.43 2.80 -12.63
N GLY A 181 16.89 3.69 -11.79
CA GLY A 181 17.55 3.91 -10.51
C GLY A 181 16.96 4.98 -9.62
N ILE A 182 17.55 5.09 -8.46
CA ILE A 182 17.22 6.05 -7.41
C ILE A 182 18.47 6.79 -6.98
N SER A 183 18.42 8.12 -6.96
CA SER A 183 19.47 8.95 -6.36
C SER A 183 19.37 8.92 -4.85
N MET A 184 20.43 8.52 -4.17
CA MET A 184 20.52 8.37 -2.72
C MET A 184 21.31 9.53 -2.12
N TRP A 185 20.75 10.14 -1.09
CA TRP A 185 21.34 11.24 -0.33
C TRP A 185 21.45 10.81 1.13
N THR A 186 22.62 10.40 1.52
CA THR A 186 22.90 9.80 2.83
C THR A 186 23.93 10.65 3.58
N PRO A 187 24.20 10.40 4.87
CA PRO A 187 25.24 11.10 5.60
C PRO A 187 26.63 11.00 4.95
N GLU A 188 26.91 9.93 4.19
CA GLU A 188 28.16 9.72 3.49
C GLU A 188 28.25 10.52 2.18
N GLY A 189 27.15 11.13 1.74
CA GLY A 189 27.06 11.91 0.52
C GLY A 189 26.03 11.39 -0.48
N HIS A 190 26.18 11.83 -1.74
CA HIS A 190 25.32 11.42 -2.85
C HIS A 190 25.91 10.19 -3.55
N TRP A 191 25.02 9.26 -3.92
CA TRP A 191 25.32 8.12 -4.77
C TRP A 191 24.04 7.64 -5.46
N ARG A 192 24.19 6.85 -6.52
CA ARG A 192 23.04 6.36 -7.27
C ARG A 192 22.97 4.84 -7.20
N PHE A 193 21.81 4.34 -6.79
CA PHE A 193 21.44 2.95 -6.95
C PHE A 193 20.91 2.73 -8.37
N GLN A 194 21.41 1.73 -9.07
CA GLN A 194 20.94 1.30 -10.37
C GLN A 194 20.23 -0.04 -10.25
N THR A 195 19.02 -0.14 -10.81
CA THR A 195 18.28 -1.41 -10.91
C THR A 195 18.86 -2.27 -12.04
N GLY A 196 18.60 -3.56 -12.00
CA GLY A 196 18.98 -4.48 -13.08
C GLY A 196 20.01 -5.51 -12.66
N ASP A 197 20.96 -5.79 -13.56
CA ASP A 197 22.00 -6.77 -13.29
C ASP A 197 23.05 -6.21 -12.32
N ASP A 198 23.17 -6.84 -11.15
CA ASP A 198 24.09 -6.42 -10.10
C ASP A 198 25.56 -6.51 -10.49
N ASP A 199 25.91 -7.40 -11.41
CA ASP A 199 27.28 -7.58 -11.91
C ASP A 199 27.60 -6.74 -13.16
N ALA A 200 26.61 -6.01 -13.71
CA ALA A 200 26.82 -5.08 -14.82
C ALA A 200 27.66 -3.85 -14.38
N PRO A 201 28.38 -3.18 -15.29
CA PRO A 201 29.07 -1.94 -14.97
C PRO A 201 28.13 -0.89 -14.36
N GLY A 202 28.48 -0.39 -13.17
CA GLY A 202 27.64 0.52 -12.37
C GLY A 202 26.49 -0.16 -11.65
N GLY A 203 26.42 -1.49 -11.67
CA GLY A 203 25.43 -2.27 -10.93
C GLY A 203 25.72 -2.32 -9.43
N PHE A 204 24.88 -3.04 -8.70
CA PHE A 204 24.92 -3.05 -7.23
C PHE A 204 26.24 -3.59 -6.66
N CYS A 205 26.90 -4.55 -7.33
CA CYS A 205 28.21 -5.04 -6.89
C CYS A 205 29.30 -3.96 -6.97
N ASP A 206 29.24 -3.05 -7.95
CA ASP A 206 30.15 -1.90 -8.01
C ASP A 206 29.87 -0.91 -6.88
N LEU A 207 28.59 -0.67 -6.58
CA LEU A 207 28.19 0.16 -5.43
C LEU A 207 28.68 -0.43 -4.09
N LEU A 208 28.58 -1.75 -3.91
CA LEU A 208 29.09 -2.41 -2.70
C LEU A 208 30.62 -2.28 -2.60
N ARG A 209 31.36 -2.33 -3.73
CA ARG A 209 32.81 -2.08 -3.73
C ARG A 209 33.17 -0.68 -3.27
N GLU A 210 32.33 0.29 -3.59
CA GLU A 210 32.58 1.70 -3.25
C GLU A 210 32.16 2.05 -1.81
N LYS A 211 31.02 1.51 -1.34
CA LYS A 211 30.35 1.99 -0.12
C LYS A 211 30.47 1.05 1.07
N ALA A 212 30.63 -0.25 0.87
CA ALA A 212 30.69 -1.19 1.98
C ALA A 212 31.97 -1.04 2.81
N THR A 213 31.89 -1.29 4.09
CA THR A 213 33.05 -1.31 5.01
C THR A 213 33.99 -2.46 4.67
N ASP A 214 33.42 -3.63 4.32
CA ASP A 214 34.13 -4.79 3.79
C ASP A 214 33.50 -5.21 2.44
N PRO A 215 34.01 -4.71 1.32
CA PRO A 215 33.44 -4.95 0.01
C PRO A 215 33.37 -6.42 -0.39
N GLU A 216 34.40 -7.20 -0.08
CA GLU A 216 34.46 -8.64 -0.43
C GLU A 216 33.40 -9.41 0.37
N LEU A 217 33.27 -9.11 1.65
CA LEU A 217 32.24 -9.69 2.51
C LEU A 217 30.84 -9.29 2.01
N ALA A 218 30.61 -8.01 1.73
CA ALA A 218 29.33 -7.50 1.25
C ALA A 218 28.86 -8.19 -0.02
N ILE A 219 29.73 -8.31 -1.02
CA ILE A 219 29.42 -8.97 -2.30
C ILE A 219 29.13 -10.45 -2.09
N LYS A 220 29.94 -11.13 -1.27
CA LYS A 220 29.73 -12.54 -0.93
C LYS A 220 28.39 -12.77 -0.25
N GLU A 221 28.08 -11.97 0.77
CA GLU A 221 26.82 -12.05 1.52
C GLU A 221 25.63 -11.72 0.63
N TRP A 222 25.73 -10.69 -0.20
CA TRP A 222 24.70 -10.31 -1.15
C TRP A 222 24.36 -11.45 -2.11
N LYS A 223 25.38 -12.02 -2.76
CA LYS A 223 25.19 -13.13 -3.70
C LYS A 223 24.61 -14.37 -3.03
N ALA A 224 24.98 -14.64 -1.79
CA ALA A 224 24.42 -15.74 -1.02
C ALA A 224 22.94 -15.52 -0.67
N LEU A 225 22.58 -14.31 -0.21
CA LEU A 225 21.19 -13.93 0.05
C LEU A 225 20.36 -13.98 -1.23
N LYS A 226 20.82 -13.34 -2.31
CA LYS A 226 20.12 -13.29 -3.60
C LYS A 226 19.89 -14.71 -4.15
N GLY A 227 20.89 -15.57 -4.14
CA GLY A 227 20.74 -16.96 -4.56
C GLY A 227 19.73 -17.76 -3.74
N ARG A 228 19.47 -17.32 -2.48
CA ARG A 228 18.41 -17.88 -1.65
C ARG A 228 17.03 -17.33 -1.98
N LEU A 229 16.93 -16.06 -2.36
CA LEU A 229 15.66 -15.40 -2.66
C LEU A 229 15.10 -15.77 -4.04
N GLU A 230 15.95 -16.03 -5.03
CA GLU A 230 15.52 -16.29 -6.41
C GLU A 230 14.55 -17.48 -6.54
N PRO A 231 14.81 -18.66 -5.95
CA PRO A 231 13.84 -19.77 -5.98
C PRO A 231 12.54 -19.46 -5.25
N LEU A 232 12.58 -18.64 -4.19
CA LEU A 232 11.40 -18.21 -3.46
C LEU A 232 10.55 -17.23 -4.26
N TYR A 233 11.19 -16.33 -5.01
CA TYR A 233 10.51 -15.45 -5.96
C TYR A 233 9.79 -16.27 -7.05
N ASP A 234 10.48 -17.26 -7.63
CA ASP A 234 9.90 -18.13 -8.64
C ASP A 234 8.73 -18.98 -8.07
N ALA A 235 8.75 -19.26 -6.76
CA ALA A 235 7.64 -19.91 -6.07
C ALA A 235 6.42 -18.99 -5.91
N LEU A 236 6.64 -17.69 -5.64
CA LEU A 236 5.57 -16.69 -5.61
C LEU A 236 4.94 -16.50 -7.00
N ASP A 237 5.75 -16.51 -8.07
CA ASP A 237 5.24 -16.48 -9.45
C ASP A 237 4.43 -17.74 -9.78
N ALA A 238 4.83 -18.91 -9.26
CA ALA A 238 4.12 -20.19 -9.45
C ALA A 238 2.78 -20.24 -8.67
N CYS A 239 2.70 -19.56 -7.53
CA CYS A 239 1.48 -19.42 -6.73
C CYS A 239 1.24 -17.96 -6.37
N PRO A 240 0.75 -17.17 -7.33
CA PRO A 240 0.59 -15.74 -7.14
C PRO A 240 -0.44 -15.41 -6.07
N LEU A 241 -0.29 -14.25 -5.41
CA LEU A 241 -1.24 -13.77 -4.41
C LEU A 241 -2.68 -13.69 -4.91
N THR A 242 -2.87 -13.45 -6.23
CA THR A 242 -4.20 -13.47 -6.85
C THR A 242 -4.84 -14.85 -6.91
N ALA A 243 -4.06 -15.94 -6.72
CA ALA A 243 -4.59 -17.29 -6.59
C ALA A 243 -5.13 -17.60 -5.18
N LEU A 244 -4.84 -16.74 -4.21
CA LEU A 244 -5.23 -16.95 -2.83
C LEU A 244 -6.73 -16.68 -2.61
N ARG A 245 -7.29 -17.47 -1.71
CA ARG A 245 -8.66 -17.42 -1.22
C ARG A 245 -8.66 -17.64 0.28
N GLN A 246 -9.65 -17.12 0.98
CA GLN A 246 -9.79 -17.39 2.42
C GLN A 246 -10.95 -18.37 2.70
N ASP A 247 -11.04 -19.43 1.89
CA ASP A 247 -11.99 -20.53 2.06
C ASP A 247 -11.34 -21.88 1.70
N ALA A 248 -12.09 -22.97 1.78
CA ALA A 248 -11.59 -24.31 1.45
C ALA A 248 -11.13 -24.44 -0.02
N GLY A 249 -11.55 -23.54 -0.89
CA GLY A 249 -11.10 -23.47 -2.29
C GLY A 249 -9.62 -23.14 -2.44
N LEU A 250 -8.98 -22.58 -1.39
CA LEU A 250 -7.54 -22.33 -1.36
C LEU A 250 -6.73 -23.60 -1.70
N LEU A 251 -7.10 -24.74 -1.13
CA LEU A 251 -6.41 -26.02 -1.39
C LEU A 251 -6.44 -26.40 -2.87
N VAL A 252 -7.50 -26.04 -3.57
CA VAL A 252 -7.64 -26.33 -5.01
C VAL A 252 -6.91 -25.31 -5.85
N SER A 253 -7.01 -24.01 -5.53
CA SER A 253 -6.34 -22.97 -6.30
C SER A 253 -4.82 -23.06 -6.20
N THR A 254 -4.28 -23.52 -5.08
CA THR A 254 -2.83 -23.69 -4.89
C THR A 254 -2.27 -24.94 -5.55
N VAL A 255 -3.12 -25.89 -6.00
CA VAL A 255 -2.67 -27.07 -6.77
C VAL A 255 -1.89 -26.69 -8.04
N ILE A 256 -2.14 -25.49 -8.59
CA ILE A 256 -1.39 -24.98 -9.76
C ILE A 256 0.12 -24.89 -9.51
N ALA A 257 0.55 -24.71 -8.26
CA ALA A 257 1.95 -24.61 -7.89
C ALA A 257 2.63 -25.97 -7.65
N ILE A 258 1.86 -27.06 -7.58
CA ILE A 258 2.42 -28.43 -7.32
C ILE A 258 3.53 -28.81 -8.31
N PRO A 259 3.39 -28.62 -9.64
CA PRO A 259 4.47 -28.96 -10.57
C PRO A 259 5.79 -28.25 -10.27
N PHE A 260 5.70 -26.99 -9.84
CA PHE A 260 6.87 -26.23 -9.42
C PHE A 260 7.52 -26.84 -8.17
N TYR A 261 6.75 -27.10 -7.12
CA TYR A 261 7.28 -27.66 -5.87
C TYR A 261 7.84 -29.07 -6.02
N LEU A 262 7.29 -29.88 -6.93
CA LEU A 262 7.85 -31.21 -7.24
C LEU A 262 9.23 -31.13 -7.90
N THR A 263 9.49 -30.07 -8.66
CA THR A 263 10.81 -29.81 -9.30
C THR A 263 11.76 -29.03 -8.41
N HIS A 264 11.25 -28.34 -7.38
CA HIS A 264 12.01 -27.51 -6.45
C HIS A 264 11.68 -27.85 -4.97
N PRO A 265 11.93 -29.11 -4.53
CA PRO A 265 11.48 -29.58 -3.21
C PRO A 265 12.09 -28.79 -2.04
N ASN A 266 13.28 -28.20 -2.22
CA ASN A 266 13.93 -27.39 -1.19
C ASN A 266 13.16 -26.12 -0.86
N VAL A 267 12.41 -25.55 -1.83
CA VAL A 267 11.60 -24.34 -1.62
C VAL A 267 10.49 -24.60 -0.61
N MET A 268 9.97 -25.82 -0.52
CA MET A 268 8.93 -26.15 0.47
C MET A 268 9.40 -25.98 1.92
N LEU A 269 10.71 -26.18 2.18
CA LEU A 269 11.30 -25.97 3.50
C LEU A 269 11.39 -24.49 3.87
N ASP A 270 11.27 -23.61 2.88
CA ASP A 270 11.42 -22.16 3.02
C ASP A 270 10.09 -21.41 3.03
N ILE A 271 8.97 -22.08 2.71
CA ILE A 271 7.63 -21.47 2.78
C ILE A 271 7.40 -20.71 4.11
N PRO A 272 7.83 -21.21 5.28
CA PRO A 272 7.70 -20.46 6.53
C PRO A 272 8.33 -19.07 6.49
N TYR A 273 9.46 -18.88 5.77
CA TYR A 273 10.10 -17.57 5.64
C TYR A 273 9.32 -16.59 4.76
N ILE A 274 8.43 -17.08 3.90
CA ILE A 274 7.58 -16.22 3.05
C ILE A 274 6.61 -15.42 3.92
N LEU A 275 6.08 -16.03 4.99
CA LEU A 275 5.05 -15.44 5.84
C LEU A 275 5.60 -14.85 7.15
N ASP A 276 6.83 -15.17 7.51
CA ASP A 276 7.50 -14.68 8.72
C ASP A 276 8.25 -13.38 8.46
N SER A 277 8.87 -12.83 9.50
CA SER A 277 9.74 -11.66 9.41
C SER A 277 10.94 -11.92 8.49
N PHE A 278 11.18 -11.02 7.54
CA PHE A 278 12.31 -11.09 6.63
C PHE A 278 13.66 -11.08 7.36
N HIS A 279 13.73 -10.45 8.50
CA HIS A 279 14.92 -10.45 9.35
C HIS A 279 15.42 -11.86 9.68
N LYS A 280 14.51 -12.81 9.93
CA LYS A 280 14.88 -14.20 10.24
C LYS A 280 15.61 -14.89 9.06
N LEU A 281 15.34 -14.49 7.85
CA LEU A 281 16.05 -14.98 6.67
C LEU A 281 17.31 -14.15 6.41
N SER A 282 17.18 -12.82 6.31
CA SER A 282 18.29 -11.96 5.90
C SER A 282 19.50 -12.02 6.85
N ARG A 283 19.27 -12.10 8.16
CA ARG A 283 20.37 -12.16 9.17
C ARG A 283 21.14 -13.47 9.20
N GLN A 284 20.69 -14.50 8.49
CA GLN A 284 21.49 -15.72 8.28
C GLN A 284 22.61 -15.50 7.25
N TYR A 285 22.46 -14.50 6.39
CA TYR A 285 23.37 -14.24 5.26
C TYR A 285 24.11 -12.91 5.40
N VAL A 286 23.54 -11.91 6.07
CA VAL A 286 24.01 -10.53 6.05
C VAL A 286 24.45 -10.05 7.44
N THR A 287 25.73 -9.72 7.54
CA THR A 287 26.36 -9.12 8.72
C THR A 287 27.04 -7.80 8.40
N GLU A 288 27.40 -7.56 7.13
CA GLU A 288 28.07 -6.34 6.69
C GLU A 288 27.15 -5.12 6.89
N PRO A 289 27.68 -4.02 7.51
CA PRO A 289 26.85 -2.90 7.97
C PRO A 289 26.12 -2.15 6.86
N PHE A 290 26.80 -1.82 5.76
CA PHE A 290 26.15 -1.08 4.65
C PHE A 290 25.06 -1.92 3.98
N LEU A 291 25.35 -3.19 3.71
CA LEU A 291 24.37 -4.11 3.12
C LEU A 291 23.16 -4.32 4.03
N LYS A 292 23.38 -4.36 5.34
CA LYS A 292 22.30 -4.41 6.32
C LYS A 292 21.41 -3.16 6.24
N GLN A 293 22.02 -1.98 6.24
CA GLN A 293 21.30 -0.70 6.11
C GLN A 293 20.49 -0.62 4.82
N TRP A 294 21.07 -1.08 3.70
CA TRP A 294 20.39 -1.15 2.41
C TRP A 294 19.12 -2.02 2.47
N ILE A 295 19.22 -3.21 3.03
CA ILE A 295 18.09 -4.14 3.18
C ILE A 295 17.01 -3.56 4.10
N ASP A 296 17.39 -2.98 5.24
CA ASP A 296 16.45 -2.36 6.18
C ASP A 296 15.74 -1.16 5.54
N MET A 297 16.43 -0.40 4.71
CA MET A 297 15.86 0.72 3.97
C MET A 297 14.86 0.26 2.90
N LEU A 298 15.21 -0.76 2.09
CA LEU A 298 14.27 -1.33 1.12
C LEU A 298 13.00 -1.86 1.81
N ALA A 299 13.17 -2.54 2.95
CA ALA A 299 12.06 -3.05 3.72
C ALA A 299 11.17 -1.92 4.28
N PHE A 300 11.78 -0.82 4.68
CA PHE A 300 11.08 0.33 5.27
C PHE A 300 10.04 0.96 4.32
N PHE A 301 10.19 0.86 3.01
CA PHE A 301 9.17 1.26 2.06
C PHE A 301 7.83 0.52 2.24
N SER A 302 7.85 -0.64 2.88
CA SER A 302 6.65 -1.39 3.26
C SER A 302 6.09 -1.02 4.64
N GLY A 303 6.65 0.01 5.28
CA GLY A 303 6.24 0.54 6.57
C GLY A 303 7.09 0.08 7.77
N PHE A 304 7.96 -0.93 7.60
CA PHE A 304 8.81 -1.45 8.65
C PHE A 304 10.23 -1.75 8.13
N PRO A 305 11.28 -1.68 8.99
CA PRO A 305 12.56 -2.30 8.67
C PRO A 305 12.39 -3.83 8.56
N ALA A 306 13.45 -4.54 8.16
CA ALA A 306 13.41 -5.99 7.90
C ALA A 306 12.78 -6.82 9.04
N GLU A 307 12.90 -6.37 10.29
CA GLU A 307 12.32 -7.04 11.47
C GLU A 307 10.79 -7.10 11.45
N GLY A 308 10.14 -6.04 10.96
CA GLY A 308 8.68 -5.94 10.88
C GLY A 308 8.11 -6.28 9.52
N THR A 309 8.94 -6.41 8.49
CA THR A 309 8.48 -6.67 7.12
C THR A 309 8.32 -8.15 6.85
N MET A 310 7.21 -8.53 6.22
CA MET A 310 6.93 -9.91 5.83
C MET A 310 7.90 -10.37 4.73
N GLY A 311 8.38 -11.61 4.84
CA GLY A 311 9.31 -12.21 3.88
C GLY A 311 8.83 -12.11 2.44
N ALA A 312 7.55 -12.40 2.17
CA ALA A 312 6.98 -12.32 0.82
C ALA A 312 7.24 -10.96 0.15
N THR A 313 7.11 -9.86 0.91
CA THR A 313 7.35 -8.50 0.40
C THR A 313 8.78 -8.35 -0.12
N MET A 314 9.76 -8.77 0.67
CA MET A 314 11.18 -8.62 0.31
C MET A 314 11.65 -9.67 -0.71
N ILE A 315 11.09 -10.88 -0.64
CA ILE A 315 11.32 -11.94 -1.64
C ILE A 315 10.83 -11.48 -3.01
N TYR A 316 9.76 -10.68 -3.06
CA TYR A 316 9.28 -10.06 -4.28
C TYR A 316 10.13 -8.84 -4.68
N SER A 317 10.33 -7.87 -3.79
CA SER A 317 10.95 -6.58 -4.11
C SER A 317 12.44 -6.70 -4.46
N ILE A 318 13.24 -7.49 -3.71
CA ILE A 318 14.68 -7.59 -3.98
C ILE A 318 14.95 -8.08 -5.41
N PRO A 319 14.41 -9.20 -5.90
CA PRO A 319 14.58 -9.57 -7.30
C PRO A 319 13.94 -8.58 -8.29
N GLY A 320 12.88 -7.88 -7.90
CA GLY A 320 12.26 -6.81 -8.68
C GLY A 320 13.22 -5.66 -8.99
N PHE A 321 14.15 -5.36 -8.08
CA PHE A 321 15.18 -4.33 -8.25
C PHE A 321 16.50 -4.87 -8.84
N HIS A 322 16.85 -6.13 -8.58
CA HIS A 322 18.20 -6.67 -8.72
C HIS A 322 18.33 -7.83 -9.73
N ARG A 323 17.39 -7.99 -10.66
CA ARG A 323 17.49 -8.97 -11.76
C ARG A 323 17.75 -8.29 -13.10
N PRO A 324 18.40 -8.96 -14.06
CA PRO A 324 18.52 -8.46 -15.43
C PRO A 324 17.15 -8.05 -15.98
N GLY A 325 17.07 -6.82 -16.52
CA GLY A 325 15.85 -6.21 -17.03
C GLY A 325 14.90 -5.67 -15.95
N ALA A 326 15.27 -5.69 -14.66
CA ALA A 326 14.54 -4.97 -13.63
C ALA A 326 14.60 -3.46 -13.87
N SER A 327 13.47 -2.79 -13.73
CA SER A 327 13.33 -1.35 -13.86
C SER A 327 12.22 -0.85 -12.95
N LEU A 328 12.36 0.38 -12.53
CA LEU A 328 11.28 1.15 -11.94
C LEU A 328 10.39 1.73 -13.04
N CYS A 329 9.19 2.13 -12.71
CA CYS A 329 8.31 2.76 -13.69
C CYS A 329 7.43 3.84 -13.06
N ALA A 330 6.82 4.65 -13.93
CA ALA A 330 5.77 5.59 -13.58
C ALA A 330 4.63 5.44 -14.59
N PRO A 331 3.35 5.40 -14.15
CA PRO A 331 2.21 5.38 -15.06
C PRO A 331 2.18 6.65 -15.93
N GLU A 332 1.95 6.51 -17.23
CA GLU A 332 1.72 7.64 -18.13
C GLU A 332 0.41 8.34 -17.77
N GLY A 333 0.44 9.65 -17.58
CA GLY A 333 -0.67 10.45 -17.05
C GLY A 333 -0.76 10.42 -15.52
N GLY A 334 0.29 9.90 -14.83
CA GLY A 334 0.40 9.83 -13.39
C GLY A 334 -0.44 8.72 -12.75
N THR A 335 -0.51 8.71 -11.43
CA THR A 335 -1.19 7.66 -10.65
C THR A 335 -2.68 7.55 -10.95
N GLN A 336 -3.32 8.64 -11.39
CA GLN A 336 -4.74 8.63 -11.79
C GLN A 336 -5.02 7.70 -12.98
N ALA A 337 -4.03 7.45 -13.84
CA ALA A 337 -4.19 6.51 -14.96
C ALA A 337 -4.49 5.08 -14.48
N VAL A 338 -3.87 4.65 -13.39
CA VAL A 338 -4.15 3.36 -12.73
C VAL A 338 -5.58 3.31 -12.22
N VAL A 339 -6.01 4.36 -11.54
CA VAL A 339 -7.38 4.49 -11.00
C VAL A 339 -8.41 4.46 -12.11
N ASN A 340 -8.21 5.29 -13.14
CA ASN A 340 -9.11 5.38 -14.29
C ASN A 340 -9.21 4.03 -15.04
N LYS A 341 -8.10 3.30 -15.13
CA LYS A 341 -8.10 1.98 -15.78
C LYS A 341 -8.89 0.94 -14.95
N LEU A 342 -8.75 0.93 -13.63
CA LEU A 342 -9.55 0.06 -12.75
C LEU A 342 -11.04 0.42 -12.79
N GLN A 343 -11.37 1.73 -12.79
CA GLN A 343 -12.74 2.18 -12.96
C GLN A 343 -13.31 1.76 -14.30
N TYR A 344 -12.55 1.97 -15.39
CA TYR A 344 -12.92 1.49 -16.71
C TYR A 344 -13.21 -0.02 -16.73
N CYS A 345 -12.36 -0.82 -16.05
CA CYS A 345 -12.57 -2.26 -15.96
C CYS A 345 -13.85 -2.61 -15.19
N LEU A 346 -14.14 -1.92 -14.07
CA LEU A 346 -15.38 -2.09 -13.33
C LEU A 346 -16.59 -1.86 -14.26
N GLU A 347 -16.62 -0.74 -14.95
CA GLU A 347 -17.71 -0.34 -15.86
C GLU A 347 -17.80 -1.26 -17.11
N LYS A 348 -16.65 -1.68 -17.68
CA LYS A 348 -16.55 -2.61 -18.80
C LYS A 348 -17.26 -3.94 -18.52
N PHE A 349 -17.24 -4.40 -17.29
CA PHE A 349 -17.90 -5.65 -16.89
C PHE A 349 -19.27 -5.43 -16.23
N GLY A 350 -19.82 -4.22 -16.30
CA GLY A 350 -21.19 -3.89 -15.87
C GLY A 350 -21.31 -3.45 -14.42
N GLY A 351 -20.22 -3.23 -13.71
CA GLY A 351 -20.25 -2.63 -12.38
C GLY A 351 -20.35 -1.10 -12.45
N GLU A 352 -20.69 -0.48 -11.31
CA GLU A 352 -20.91 0.96 -11.18
C GLU A 352 -20.06 1.58 -10.08
N LEU A 353 -19.62 2.83 -10.27
CA LEU A 353 -19.01 3.65 -9.24
C LEU A 353 -19.86 4.89 -8.96
N GLN A 354 -20.19 5.12 -7.70
CA GLN A 354 -20.90 6.31 -7.25
C GLN A 354 -20.06 7.14 -6.28
N LEU A 355 -19.59 8.30 -6.75
CA LEU A 355 -18.82 9.27 -5.96
C LEU A 355 -19.74 10.11 -5.07
N LYS A 356 -19.15 10.85 -4.10
CA LYS A 356 -19.85 11.71 -3.13
C LYS A 356 -20.94 10.98 -2.35
N SER A 357 -20.75 9.70 -2.11
CA SER A 357 -21.71 8.79 -1.48
C SER A 357 -21.07 8.12 -0.26
N HIS A 358 -21.19 8.81 0.88
CA HIS A 358 -20.61 8.34 2.13
C HIS A 358 -21.49 7.26 2.75
N VAL A 359 -20.93 6.07 2.94
CA VAL A 359 -21.55 5.00 3.72
C VAL A 359 -21.37 5.32 5.20
N GLU A 360 -22.47 5.37 5.95
CA GLU A 360 -22.50 5.70 7.38
C GLU A 360 -22.67 4.46 8.25
N GLU A 361 -23.35 3.43 7.71
CA GLU A 361 -23.70 2.21 8.45
C GLU A 361 -23.62 0.98 7.54
N ILE A 362 -23.13 -0.12 8.09
CA ILE A 362 -23.25 -1.47 7.52
C ILE A 362 -24.43 -2.14 8.24
N ILE A 363 -25.49 -2.43 7.51
CA ILE A 363 -26.70 -3.00 8.05
C ILE A 363 -26.51 -4.51 8.25
N VAL A 364 -26.64 -4.96 9.49
CA VAL A 364 -26.57 -6.37 9.88
C VAL A 364 -27.94 -6.81 10.41
N GLU A 365 -28.58 -7.76 9.74
CA GLU A 365 -29.87 -8.34 10.12
C GLU A 365 -29.83 -9.87 9.97
N ASP A 366 -30.55 -10.59 10.83
CA ASP A 366 -30.57 -12.07 10.88
C ASP A 366 -29.15 -12.68 10.95
N GLY A 367 -28.21 -12.01 11.62
CA GLY A 367 -26.84 -12.49 11.77
C GLY A 367 -25.94 -12.34 10.55
N GLU A 368 -26.33 -11.54 9.53
CA GLU A 368 -25.59 -11.36 8.29
C GLU A 368 -25.52 -9.87 7.89
N ALA A 369 -24.45 -9.44 7.20
CA ALA A 369 -24.43 -8.15 6.52
C ALA A 369 -25.31 -8.20 5.28
N LYS A 370 -26.32 -7.34 5.23
CA LYS A 370 -27.35 -7.32 4.18
C LYS A 370 -27.38 -6.06 3.33
N GLY A 371 -26.59 -5.06 3.68
CA GLY A 371 -26.55 -3.80 2.94
C GLY A 371 -25.84 -2.69 3.68
N VAL A 372 -26.02 -1.49 3.18
CA VAL A 372 -25.46 -0.28 3.76
C VAL A 372 -26.46 0.86 3.79
N ARG A 373 -26.27 1.79 4.74
CA ARG A 373 -26.98 3.07 4.76
C ARG A 373 -26.02 4.19 4.40
N LEU A 374 -26.41 5.00 3.44
CA LEU A 374 -25.68 6.21 3.08
C LEU A 374 -26.05 7.36 4.02
N ARG A 375 -25.16 8.35 4.16
CA ARG A 375 -25.38 9.55 4.99
C ARG A 375 -26.63 10.34 4.61
N ASN A 376 -27.08 10.27 3.37
CA ASN A 376 -28.31 10.90 2.91
C ASN A 376 -29.58 10.10 3.25
N GLY A 377 -29.46 9.01 4.01
CA GLY A 377 -30.54 8.14 4.44
C GLY A 377 -30.89 7.00 3.49
N LYS A 378 -30.37 6.97 2.25
CA LYS A 378 -30.62 5.88 1.32
C LYS A 378 -30.14 4.54 1.86
N VAL A 379 -30.96 3.51 1.67
CA VAL A 379 -30.63 2.11 2.02
C VAL A 379 -30.35 1.33 0.76
N ILE A 380 -29.18 0.72 0.72
CA ILE A 380 -28.70 -0.08 -0.40
C ILE A 380 -28.60 -1.54 0.07
N LYS A 381 -29.36 -2.43 -0.56
CA LYS A 381 -29.34 -3.86 -0.25
C LYS A 381 -28.23 -4.59 -1.01
N ALA A 382 -27.55 -5.49 -0.33
CA ALA A 382 -26.57 -6.41 -0.89
C ALA A 382 -27.06 -7.86 -0.80
N ASN A 383 -27.29 -8.52 -1.92
CA ASN A 383 -27.82 -9.89 -1.93
C ASN A 383 -26.78 -10.93 -1.51
N HIS A 384 -25.52 -10.71 -1.91
CA HIS A 384 -24.43 -11.66 -1.68
C HIS A 384 -23.44 -11.20 -0.62
N ALA A 385 -22.98 -9.95 -0.68
CA ALA A 385 -21.99 -9.46 0.29
C ALA A 385 -21.87 -7.93 0.32
N VAL A 386 -21.39 -7.43 1.45
CA VAL A 386 -20.79 -6.10 1.61
C VAL A 386 -19.28 -6.28 1.73
N VAL A 387 -18.49 -5.50 0.96
CA VAL A 387 -17.04 -5.48 1.03
C VAL A 387 -16.58 -4.11 1.48
N SER A 388 -15.92 -4.00 2.63
CA SER A 388 -15.36 -2.74 3.11
C SER A 388 -13.89 -2.61 2.70
N ASN A 389 -13.60 -1.55 1.93
CA ASN A 389 -12.24 -1.07 1.64
C ASN A 389 -11.87 0.17 2.48
N ALA A 390 -12.70 0.52 3.45
CA ALA A 390 -12.35 1.50 4.48
C ALA A 390 -11.30 0.92 5.44
N THR A 391 -10.56 1.79 6.12
CA THR A 391 -9.62 1.31 7.15
C THR A 391 -10.38 0.53 8.22
N ILE A 392 -9.67 -0.28 9.01
CA ILE A 392 -10.32 -1.04 10.07
C ILE A 392 -10.99 -0.11 11.10
N TRP A 393 -10.32 0.99 11.45
CA TRP A 393 -10.83 1.97 12.40
C TRP A 393 -12.03 2.77 11.88
N ASP A 394 -12.23 2.83 10.56
CA ASP A 394 -13.40 3.43 9.93
C ASP A 394 -14.50 2.38 9.67
N THR A 395 -14.12 1.11 9.45
CA THR A 395 -15.08 0.01 9.24
C THR A 395 -15.82 -0.35 10.53
N VAL A 396 -15.09 -0.48 11.64
CA VAL A 396 -15.65 -0.90 12.93
C VAL A 396 -16.78 0.02 13.43
N PRO A 397 -16.65 1.37 13.35
CA PRO A 397 -17.75 2.27 13.76
C PRO A 397 -19.00 2.22 12.86
N MET A 398 -18.90 1.70 11.64
CA MET A 398 -20.07 1.51 10.76
C MET A 398 -20.92 0.29 11.13
N LEU A 399 -20.43 -0.58 12.02
CA LEU A 399 -21.13 -1.79 12.46
C LEU A 399 -22.07 -1.48 13.62
N PRO A 400 -23.16 -2.27 13.80
CA PRO A 400 -24.06 -2.19 14.95
C PRO A 400 -23.30 -2.24 16.28
N ASP A 401 -23.91 -1.76 17.34
CA ASP A 401 -23.32 -1.82 18.68
C ASP A 401 -23.22 -3.26 19.22
N ALA A 402 -22.57 -3.42 20.38
CA ALA A 402 -22.32 -4.74 20.98
C ALA A 402 -23.62 -5.46 21.37
N ASP A 403 -24.61 -4.71 21.92
CA ASP A 403 -25.88 -5.29 22.37
C ASP A 403 -26.68 -5.81 21.16
N GLU A 404 -26.70 -5.06 20.07
CA GLU A 404 -27.40 -5.43 18.84
C GLU A 404 -26.73 -6.65 18.16
N LEU A 405 -25.41 -6.71 18.11
CA LEU A 405 -24.68 -7.87 17.57
C LEU A 405 -24.90 -9.11 18.44
N THR A 406 -24.86 -8.99 19.77
CA THR A 406 -25.12 -10.08 20.69
C THR A 406 -26.56 -10.59 20.56
N ALA A 407 -27.55 -9.69 20.41
CA ALA A 407 -28.95 -10.06 20.19
C ALA A 407 -29.15 -10.89 18.92
N GLN A 408 -28.25 -10.77 17.94
CA GLN A 408 -28.22 -11.55 16.71
C GLN A 408 -27.32 -12.80 16.79
N GLY A 409 -26.74 -13.11 17.97
CA GLY A 409 -25.86 -14.27 18.16
C GLY A 409 -24.44 -14.09 17.59
N LEU A 410 -24.01 -12.85 17.42
CA LEU A 410 -22.71 -12.48 16.84
C LEU A 410 -21.67 -12.09 17.90
N ASP A 411 -21.59 -12.83 19.02
CA ASP A 411 -20.66 -12.53 20.13
C ASP A 411 -19.21 -12.45 19.67
N ARG A 412 -18.78 -13.30 18.72
CA ARG A 412 -17.43 -13.24 18.15
C ARG A 412 -17.18 -11.94 17.36
N ALA A 413 -18.21 -11.33 16.78
CA ALA A 413 -18.08 -10.04 16.11
C ALA A 413 -17.88 -8.89 17.11
N VAL A 414 -18.44 -8.99 18.32
CA VAL A 414 -18.21 -8.02 19.40
C VAL A 414 -16.73 -8.07 19.83
N GLU A 415 -16.20 -9.25 20.15
CA GLU A 415 -14.79 -9.44 20.49
C GLU A 415 -13.87 -8.94 19.36
N TRP A 416 -14.20 -9.27 18.13
CA TRP A 416 -13.44 -8.83 16.95
C TRP A 416 -13.45 -7.30 16.79
N LYS A 417 -14.56 -6.61 17.07
CA LYS A 417 -14.62 -5.14 17.04
C LYS A 417 -13.64 -4.53 18.05
N GLU A 418 -13.54 -5.10 19.25
CA GLU A 418 -12.61 -4.67 20.29
C GLU A 418 -11.17 -4.91 19.83
N GLU A 419 -10.83 -6.15 19.42
CA GLU A 419 -9.50 -6.51 18.89
C GLU A 419 -9.05 -5.57 17.76
N MET A 420 -9.94 -5.27 16.82
CA MET A 420 -9.64 -4.43 15.67
C MET A 420 -9.48 -2.95 16.03
N SER A 421 -10.21 -2.48 17.03
CA SER A 421 -10.13 -1.09 17.51
C SER A 421 -8.80 -0.81 18.22
N GLU A 422 -8.18 -1.83 18.80
CA GLU A 422 -6.90 -1.73 19.52
C GLU A 422 -5.68 -1.82 18.60
N ILE A 423 -5.85 -2.15 17.32
CA ILE A 423 -4.74 -2.20 16.36
C ILE A 423 -4.05 -0.84 16.30
N PRO A 424 -2.73 -0.77 16.59
CA PRO A 424 -2.01 0.49 16.51
C PRO A 424 -1.86 0.96 15.05
N ALA A 425 -1.88 2.27 14.85
CA ALA A 425 -1.65 2.89 13.55
C ALA A 425 -0.17 3.22 13.34
N LEU A 426 0.34 3.05 12.14
CA LEU A 426 1.62 3.61 11.70
C LEU A 426 1.55 5.15 11.70
N GLY A 427 2.70 5.81 11.69
CA GLY A 427 2.79 7.24 11.45
C GLY A 427 2.10 7.65 10.14
N SER A 428 1.85 8.92 10.02
CA SER A 428 1.30 9.55 8.82
C SER A 428 2.42 10.06 7.91
N ILE A 429 2.06 10.86 6.93
CA ILE A 429 2.98 11.46 5.97
C ILE A 429 2.82 12.98 6.00
N MET A 430 3.93 13.70 5.95
CA MET A 430 3.99 15.12 5.66
C MET A 430 4.43 15.30 4.22
N HIS A 431 3.73 16.15 3.44
CA HIS A 431 4.04 16.40 2.04
C HIS A 431 4.31 17.85 1.75
N LEU A 432 5.16 18.06 0.76
CA LEU A 432 5.41 19.31 0.07
C LEU A 432 5.29 19.05 -1.45
N PHE A 433 4.34 19.68 -2.09
CA PHE A 433 4.13 19.64 -3.53
C PHE A 433 4.57 20.96 -4.13
N LEU A 434 5.43 20.92 -5.14
CA LEU A 434 5.98 22.09 -5.80
C LEU A 434 5.75 22.03 -7.31
N GLY A 435 5.25 23.12 -7.88
CA GLY A 435 5.35 23.41 -9.31
C GLY A 435 6.46 24.45 -9.51
N ILE A 436 7.43 24.17 -10.36
CA ILE A 436 8.63 24.98 -10.50
C ILE A 436 8.97 25.32 -11.95
N ASP A 437 9.70 26.42 -12.15
CA ASP A 437 10.39 26.69 -13.40
C ASP A 437 11.61 25.78 -13.55
N ALA A 438 11.61 24.95 -14.60
CA ALA A 438 12.67 23.98 -14.89
C ALA A 438 13.79 24.56 -15.78
N THR A 439 13.70 25.83 -16.18
CA THR A 439 14.67 26.46 -17.10
C THR A 439 16.09 26.37 -16.55
N GLY A 440 17.00 25.78 -17.35
CA GLY A 440 18.42 25.66 -17.02
C GLY A 440 18.74 24.60 -15.96
N LEU A 441 17.76 23.77 -15.54
CA LEU A 441 18.06 22.59 -14.73
C LEU A 441 18.76 21.51 -15.60
N PRO A 442 19.66 20.72 -15.01
CA PRO A 442 20.20 19.52 -15.69
C PRO A 442 19.16 18.41 -15.78
N ASP A 443 19.53 17.32 -16.44
CA ASP A 443 18.77 16.09 -16.39
C ASP A 443 18.76 15.54 -14.93
N LEU A 444 17.60 15.47 -14.32
CA LEU A 444 17.42 14.95 -12.95
C LEU A 444 17.04 13.48 -12.96
N ASP A 445 17.34 12.75 -11.89
CA ASP A 445 16.64 11.48 -11.62
C ASP A 445 15.18 11.74 -11.28
N PRO A 446 14.26 10.88 -11.71
CA PRO A 446 12.86 11.02 -11.32
C PRO A 446 12.63 10.69 -9.84
N SER A 447 13.47 9.87 -9.21
CA SER A 447 13.32 9.41 -7.84
C SER A 447 14.57 9.65 -7.02
N HIS A 448 14.40 10.27 -5.85
CA HIS A 448 15.46 10.51 -4.89
C HIS A 448 15.02 10.06 -3.48
N LEU A 449 15.97 9.56 -2.71
CA LEU A 449 15.77 9.18 -1.32
C LEU A 449 16.83 9.82 -0.45
N CYS A 450 16.40 10.47 0.62
CA CYS A 450 17.27 11.08 1.63
C CYS A 450 17.16 10.29 2.94
N VAL A 451 18.28 9.79 3.46
CA VAL A 451 18.40 9.29 4.82
C VAL A 451 19.22 10.29 5.61
N LEU A 452 18.67 10.83 6.71
CA LEU A 452 19.33 11.92 7.43
C LEU A 452 20.38 11.40 8.40
N ASP A 453 20.10 10.29 9.08
CA ASP A 453 20.98 9.74 10.12
C ASP A 453 20.78 8.22 10.24
N TRP A 454 21.82 7.46 9.95
CA TRP A 454 21.81 6.00 10.12
C TRP A 454 21.80 5.54 11.59
N ASN A 455 22.18 6.43 12.53
CA ASN A 455 22.15 6.11 13.97
C ASN A 455 20.74 6.26 14.57
N ARG A 456 19.82 6.86 13.83
CA ARG A 456 18.40 6.93 14.17
C ARG A 456 17.66 5.77 13.51
N PRO A 457 16.63 5.19 14.17
CA PRO A 457 15.73 4.28 13.48
C PRO A 457 15.18 4.91 12.20
N LEU A 458 15.05 4.12 11.13
CA LEU A 458 14.48 4.61 9.86
C LEU A 458 13.06 5.14 10.03
N GLY A 459 12.27 4.52 10.92
CA GLY A 459 10.91 4.95 11.27
C GLY A 459 10.81 6.17 12.19
N ASP A 460 11.92 6.75 12.62
CA ASP A 460 11.90 8.00 13.41
C ASP A 460 11.29 9.14 12.57
N PRO A 461 10.54 10.06 13.21
CA PRO A 461 9.95 11.18 12.50
C PRO A 461 10.98 11.93 11.64
N GLN A 462 10.65 12.09 10.36
CA GLN A 462 11.44 12.86 9.40
C GLN A 462 12.88 12.37 9.16
N ASN A 463 13.21 11.10 9.47
CA ASN A 463 14.54 10.56 9.20
C ASN A 463 14.73 10.09 7.75
N VAL A 464 13.64 9.69 7.08
CA VAL A 464 13.64 9.31 5.67
C VAL A 464 12.71 10.22 4.88
N ILE A 465 13.23 10.80 3.81
CA ILE A 465 12.49 11.71 2.91
C ILE A 465 12.59 11.18 1.50
N THR A 466 11.44 11.04 0.86
CA THR A 466 11.35 10.65 -0.55
C THR A 466 11.01 11.87 -1.39
N ILE A 467 11.63 11.96 -2.57
CA ILE A 467 11.40 13.02 -3.54
C ILE A 467 11.14 12.37 -4.89
N PHE A 468 10.05 12.75 -5.53
CA PHE A 468 9.68 12.25 -6.85
C PHE A 468 9.39 13.41 -7.80
N ILE A 469 9.96 13.34 -9.00
CA ILE A 469 9.84 14.36 -10.05
C ILE A 469 9.23 13.69 -11.29
N PRO A 470 7.91 13.45 -11.31
CA PRO A 470 7.25 12.68 -12.37
C PRO A 470 7.44 13.28 -13.76
N THR A 471 7.54 14.60 -13.86
CA THR A 471 7.72 15.35 -15.12
C THR A 471 9.05 15.09 -15.83
N VAL A 472 10.00 14.44 -15.17
CA VAL A 472 11.23 13.92 -15.83
C VAL A 472 10.88 12.79 -16.80
N LEU A 473 9.86 12.00 -16.46
CA LEU A 473 9.39 10.86 -17.25
C LEU A 473 8.18 11.22 -18.11
N ASP A 474 7.26 11.99 -17.55
CA ASP A 474 5.99 12.40 -18.19
C ASP A 474 5.80 13.92 -18.08
N PRO A 475 6.30 14.68 -19.06
CA PRO A 475 6.18 16.15 -19.05
C PRO A 475 4.72 16.65 -19.14
N GLU A 476 3.77 15.82 -19.59
CA GLU A 476 2.37 16.23 -19.83
C GLU A 476 1.59 16.49 -18.54
N VAL A 477 2.10 16.08 -17.38
CA VAL A 477 1.47 16.36 -16.09
C VAL A 477 1.74 17.77 -15.56
N ALA A 478 2.61 18.56 -16.23
CA ALA A 478 2.88 19.96 -15.93
C ALA A 478 2.84 20.82 -17.21
N PRO A 479 2.82 22.17 -17.08
CA PRO A 479 3.03 23.08 -18.22
C PRO A 479 4.41 22.90 -18.85
N GLU A 480 4.56 23.22 -20.13
CA GLU A 480 5.84 23.14 -20.86
C GLU A 480 6.94 23.94 -20.15
N GLY A 481 8.12 23.35 -20.00
CA GLY A 481 9.28 23.94 -19.32
C GLY A 481 9.17 23.99 -17.79
N LYS A 482 8.21 23.27 -17.21
CA LYS A 482 7.99 23.21 -15.77
C LYS A 482 8.20 21.79 -15.23
N HIS A 483 8.54 21.72 -13.93
CA HIS A 483 8.52 20.44 -13.20
C HIS A 483 7.50 20.44 -12.06
N ILE A 484 6.97 19.27 -11.79
CA ILE A 484 6.29 18.91 -10.54
C ILE A 484 7.30 18.17 -9.67
N ILE A 485 7.32 18.53 -8.39
CA ILE A 485 8.12 17.83 -7.38
C ILE A 485 7.22 17.48 -6.20
N HIS A 486 7.24 16.21 -5.83
CA HIS A 486 6.57 15.70 -4.65
C HIS A 486 7.62 15.26 -3.63
N VAL A 487 7.70 15.97 -2.51
CA VAL A 487 8.62 15.69 -1.38
C VAL A 487 7.80 15.25 -0.19
N TYR A 488 8.17 14.13 0.45
CA TYR A 488 7.39 13.62 1.58
C TYR A 488 8.20 12.78 2.56
N THR A 489 7.74 12.72 3.82
CA THR A 489 8.25 11.81 4.83
C THR A 489 7.67 10.41 4.64
N ALA A 490 8.46 9.37 4.81
CA ALA A 490 8.03 7.99 4.53
C ALA A 490 7.29 7.38 5.74
N GLY A 491 5.99 7.69 5.91
CA GLY A 491 5.12 7.02 6.89
C GLY A 491 5.52 7.18 8.36
N SER A 492 6.24 8.24 8.71
CA SER A 492 6.82 8.44 10.04
C SER A 492 6.34 9.72 10.75
N GLU A 493 5.44 10.49 10.15
CA GLU A 493 4.92 11.71 10.78
C GLU A 493 3.93 11.37 11.90
N PRO A 494 4.19 11.76 13.15
CA PRO A 494 3.32 11.42 14.27
C PRO A 494 2.04 12.28 14.25
N TYR A 495 0.87 11.64 14.41
CA TYR A 495 -0.40 12.36 14.45
C TYR A 495 -0.59 13.20 15.70
N ASP A 496 -0.07 12.77 16.85
CA ASP A 496 -0.34 13.40 18.17
C ASP A 496 0.04 14.88 18.22
N ILE A 497 1.09 15.29 17.48
CA ILE A 497 1.49 16.69 17.40
C ILE A 497 0.53 17.56 16.59
N TRP A 498 -0.38 16.94 15.83
CA TRP A 498 -1.39 17.60 15.00
C TRP A 498 -2.77 17.58 15.64
N GLU A 499 -3.00 16.69 16.61
CA GLU A 499 -4.30 16.47 17.23
C GLU A 499 -4.82 17.75 17.90
N GLY A 500 -6.11 18.04 17.69
CA GLY A 500 -6.78 19.19 18.28
C GLY A 500 -6.40 20.55 17.70
N LYS A 501 -5.47 20.63 16.72
CA LYS A 501 -5.14 21.89 16.06
C LYS A 501 -6.23 22.30 15.08
N ASP A 502 -6.65 23.56 15.14
CA ASP A 502 -7.59 24.15 14.18
C ASP A 502 -6.89 24.44 12.85
N ARG A 503 -7.30 23.75 11.80
CA ARG A 503 -6.73 23.88 10.44
C ARG A 503 -6.91 25.26 9.83
N GLY A 504 -7.93 26.01 10.23
CA GLY A 504 -8.18 27.41 9.79
C GLY A 504 -7.24 28.39 10.47
N SER A 505 -6.64 28.04 11.60
CA SER A 505 -5.83 28.95 12.40
C SER A 505 -4.48 29.29 11.76
N LYS A 506 -3.96 30.45 12.11
CA LYS A 506 -2.61 30.87 11.70
C LYS A 506 -1.55 29.99 12.33
N GLU A 507 -1.75 29.58 13.59
CA GLU A 507 -0.83 28.72 14.34
C GLU A 507 -0.66 27.37 13.66
N TYR A 508 -1.74 26.77 13.14
CA TYR A 508 -1.67 25.54 12.37
C TYR A 508 -0.91 25.70 11.06
N LYS A 509 -1.19 26.80 10.32
CA LYS A 509 -0.52 27.09 9.04
C LYS A 509 0.99 27.32 9.24
N ASP A 510 1.36 28.05 10.28
CA ASP A 510 2.76 28.30 10.62
C ASP A 510 3.46 27.01 11.07
N PHE A 511 2.84 26.22 11.94
CA PHE A 511 3.36 24.92 12.38
C PHE A 511 3.55 23.95 11.19
N LYS A 512 2.60 23.93 10.25
CA LYS A 512 2.69 23.09 9.05
C LYS A 512 3.90 23.49 8.18
N ARG A 513 4.17 24.79 8.02
CA ARG A 513 5.36 25.29 7.31
C ARG A 513 6.65 24.94 8.05
N GLU A 514 6.69 25.18 9.35
CA GLU A 514 7.85 24.83 10.17
C GLU A 514 8.20 23.34 10.07
N ARG A 515 7.20 22.45 10.18
CA ARG A 515 7.40 21.00 10.01
C ARG A 515 7.89 20.61 8.61
N ALA A 516 7.55 21.38 7.59
CA ALA A 516 7.95 21.10 6.22
C ALA A 516 9.37 21.62 5.87
N GLU A 517 10.04 22.42 6.72
CA GLU A 517 11.38 22.94 6.41
C GLU A 517 12.39 21.83 6.15
N ILE A 518 12.27 20.67 6.79
CA ILE A 518 13.12 19.52 6.52
C ILE A 518 12.94 18.98 5.09
N LEU A 519 11.73 19.11 4.52
CA LEU A 519 11.44 18.73 3.14
C LEU A 519 12.08 19.72 2.16
N TRP A 520 12.08 21.00 2.52
CA TRP A 520 12.81 22.03 1.78
C TRP A 520 14.31 21.78 1.81
N ASP A 521 14.88 21.49 2.97
CA ASP A 521 16.30 21.18 3.13
C ASP A 521 16.70 19.95 2.27
N ALA A 522 15.81 18.99 2.12
CA ALA A 522 16.05 17.81 1.29
C ALA A 522 16.09 18.17 -0.21
N ILE A 523 15.12 18.93 -0.72
CA ILE A 523 15.08 19.29 -2.15
C ILE A 523 16.13 20.35 -2.52
N GLU A 524 16.51 21.25 -1.61
CA GLU A 524 17.60 22.21 -1.81
C GLU A 524 18.95 21.56 -2.09
N ARG A 525 19.15 20.29 -1.67
CA ARG A 525 20.36 19.52 -2.01
C ARG A 525 20.41 19.14 -3.47
N ILE A 526 19.24 18.89 -4.07
CA ILE A 526 19.11 18.50 -5.46
C ILE A 526 19.05 19.74 -6.36
N ILE A 527 18.28 20.74 -5.94
CA ILE A 527 18.12 22.01 -6.68
C ILE A 527 18.38 23.17 -5.69
N PRO A 528 19.63 23.66 -5.61
CA PRO A 528 20.02 24.65 -4.58
C PRO A 528 19.26 25.97 -4.63
N ASP A 529 18.75 26.38 -5.78
CA ASP A 529 17.97 27.61 -5.99
C ASP A 529 16.46 27.37 -6.07
N ILE A 530 15.99 26.19 -5.58
CA ILE A 530 14.60 25.75 -5.70
C ILE A 530 13.60 26.80 -5.25
N ARG A 531 13.84 27.49 -4.11
CA ARG A 531 12.91 28.49 -3.57
C ARG A 531 12.70 29.68 -4.51
N ASN A 532 13.64 29.97 -5.42
CA ASN A 532 13.52 31.04 -6.42
C ASN A 532 12.74 30.58 -7.66
N ARG A 533 12.51 29.26 -7.83
CA ARG A 533 11.86 28.66 -8.99
C ARG A 533 10.39 28.32 -8.77
N VAL A 534 9.91 28.41 -7.52
CA VAL A 534 8.56 27.96 -7.14
C VAL A 534 7.48 28.87 -7.70
N GLU A 535 6.53 28.28 -8.39
CA GLU A 535 5.30 28.91 -8.90
C GLU A 535 4.05 28.40 -8.16
N VAL A 536 4.10 27.15 -7.70
CA VAL A 536 3.05 26.51 -6.90
C VAL A 536 3.67 25.81 -5.70
N GLU A 537 3.09 26.03 -4.52
CA GLU A 537 3.50 25.44 -3.25
C GLU A 537 2.28 24.96 -2.48
N VAL A 538 2.21 23.66 -2.21
CA VAL A 538 1.11 23.06 -1.45
C VAL A 538 1.67 22.13 -0.37
N TYR A 539 1.14 22.25 0.86
CA TYR A 539 1.50 21.39 1.98
C TYR A 539 0.35 20.48 2.35
N ALA A 540 0.63 19.19 2.59
CA ALA A 540 -0.31 18.27 3.22
C ALA A 540 0.25 17.70 4.52
N SER A 541 -0.61 17.51 5.49
CA SER A 541 -0.30 17.03 6.84
C SER A 541 -1.13 15.79 7.17
N PRO A 542 -0.91 15.11 8.30
CA PRO A 542 -1.77 14.04 8.77
C PRO A 542 -3.27 14.41 8.80
N GLN A 543 -3.61 15.64 9.20
CA GLN A 543 -5.00 16.10 9.18
C GLN A 543 -5.55 16.30 7.76
N THR A 544 -4.70 16.58 6.76
CA THR A 544 -5.11 16.63 5.35
C THR A 544 -5.51 15.23 4.89
N HIS A 545 -4.71 14.22 5.19
CA HIS A 545 -5.04 12.83 4.89
C HIS A 545 -6.34 12.37 5.56
N GLN A 546 -6.51 12.68 6.84
CA GLN A 546 -7.73 12.35 7.56
C GLN A 546 -8.97 12.99 6.91
N ARG A 547 -8.86 14.25 6.47
CA ARG A 547 -9.98 14.98 5.87
C ARG A 547 -10.35 14.45 4.49
N PHE A 548 -9.37 14.38 3.60
CA PHE A 548 -9.63 14.10 2.18
C PHE A 548 -9.68 12.61 1.86
N LEU A 549 -8.81 11.82 2.49
CA LEU A 549 -8.70 10.39 2.24
C LEU A 549 -9.48 9.53 3.25
N ARG A 550 -10.11 10.15 4.25
CA ARG A 550 -10.83 9.45 5.32
C ARG A 550 -9.99 8.40 6.04
N ARG A 551 -8.69 8.63 6.14
CA ARG A 551 -7.78 7.73 6.84
C ARG A 551 -7.75 8.06 8.32
N HIS A 552 -8.01 7.06 9.15
CA HIS A 552 -7.91 7.20 10.61
C HIS A 552 -6.58 7.85 11.01
N ARG A 553 -6.61 9.01 11.69
CA ARG A 553 -5.42 9.78 12.09
C ARG A 553 -4.41 10.02 10.96
N GLY A 554 -4.88 10.03 9.71
CA GLY A 554 -4.02 10.17 8.54
C GLY A 554 -2.98 9.06 8.33
N THR A 555 -3.13 7.91 8.98
CA THR A 555 -2.12 6.85 9.04
C THR A 555 -1.71 6.32 7.68
N TYR A 556 -0.45 5.87 7.57
CA TYR A 556 0.04 5.10 6.42
C TYR A 556 -0.57 3.69 6.35
N GLY A 557 -0.92 3.10 7.50
CA GLY A 557 -1.56 1.80 7.62
C GLY A 557 -1.52 1.27 9.06
N PRO A 558 -1.91 0.00 9.29
CA PRO A 558 -1.80 -0.63 10.58
C PRO A 558 -0.35 -0.94 10.95
N ALA A 559 0.02 -0.71 12.20
CA ALA A 559 1.33 -1.06 12.74
C ALA A 559 1.35 -2.53 13.21
N LEU A 560 1.22 -3.45 12.27
CA LEU A 560 1.22 -4.89 12.50
C LEU A 560 2.48 -5.51 11.89
N PRO A 561 3.55 -5.72 12.67
CA PRO A 561 4.77 -6.35 12.19
C PRO A 561 4.53 -7.82 11.81
N ALA A 562 5.34 -8.35 10.90
CA ALA A 562 5.28 -9.74 10.48
C ALA A 562 5.46 -10.73 11.64
N GLY A 563 4.80 -11.86 11.56
CA GLY A 563 4.72 -12.93 12.55
C GLY A 563 3.29 -13.10 13.07
N GLY A 564 2.59 -14.17 12.70
CA GLY A 564 1.20 -14.39 13.06
C GLY A 564 0.51 -15.48 12.23
N ASN A 565 -0.76 -15.78 12.46
CA ASN A 565 -1.49 -16.87 11.79
C ASN A 565 -2.27 -16.38 10.57
N LEU A 566 -1.81 -16.73 9.37
CA LEU A 566 -2.34 -16.25 8.09
C LEU A 566 -3.85 -16.45 7.93
N PHE A 567 -4.39 -17.59 8.36
CA PHE A 567 -5.78 -17.97 8.10
C PHE A 567 -6.52 -18.50 9.34
N GLY A 568 -5.91 -18.49 10.52
CA GLY A 568 -6.54 -18.94 11.75
C GLY A 568 -6.84 -20.44 11.87
N PHE A 569 -6.87 -21.18 10.76
CA PHE A 569 -7.21 -22.60 10.71
C PHE A 569 -6.09 -23.53 10.20
N LEU A 570 -5.01 -22.96 9.68
CA LEU A 570 -3.83 -23.72 9.28
C LEU A 570 -2.73 -23.57 10.33
N PRO A 571 -1.93 -24.61 10.64
CA PRO A 571 -0.78 -24.53 11.52
C PRO A 571 0.40 -23.86 10.81
N LEU A 572 0.17 -22.67 10.25
CA LEU A 572 1.16 -21.83 9.61
C LEU A 572 1.66 -20.79 10.60
N PRO A 573 2.85 -20.21 10.38
CA PRO A 573 3.33 -19.06 11.14
C PRO A 573 2.24 -18.00 11.23
N GLU A 574 2.04 -17.42 12.40
CA GLU A 574 1.05 -16.37 12.58
C GLU A 574 1.39 -15.16 11.71
N VAL A 575 0.44 -14.71 10.89
CA VAL A 575 0.47 -13.41 10.20
C VAL A 575 -0.49 -12.49 10.93
N PRO A 576 -0.03 -11.38 11.50
CA PRO A 576 -0.87 -10.54 12.35
C PRO A 576 -1.94 -9.76 11.58
N GLN A 577 -1.80 -9.66 10.25
CA GLN A 577 -2.76 -8.94 9.43
C GLN A 577 -4.06 -9.74 9.29
N PRO A 578 -5.20 -9.11 9.59
CA PRO A 578 -6.50 -9.76 9.42
C PRO A 578 -6.72 -10.21 7.98
N GLY A 579 -7.38 -11.36 7.82
CA GLY A 579 -7.83 -11.81 6.51
C GLY A 579 -8.98 -10.98 5.94
N VAL A 580 -9.44 -11.36 4.75
CA VAL A 580 -10.57 -10.69 4.07
C VAL A 580 -11.92 -10.99 4.72
N LEU A 581 -12.06 -12.12 5.41
CA LEU A 581 -13.30 -12.49 6.11
C LEU A 581 -13.42 -11.77 7.46
N SER A 582 -14.62 -11.38 7.82
CA SER A 582 -14.97 -10.95 9.17
C SER A 582 -15.79 -12.04 9.90
N PRO A 583 -15.97 -11.94 11.22
CA PRO A 583 -16.89 -12.83 11.95
C PRO A 583 -18.37 -12.61 11.60
N ILE A 584 -18.71 -11.53 10.90
CA ILE A 584 -20.06 -11.26 10.42
C ILE A 584 -20.22 -11.89 9.03
N PRO A 585 -21.10 -12.89 8.87
CA PRO A 585 -21.38 -13.48 7.57
C PRO A 585 -21.71 -12.43 6.51
N LYS A 586 -21.25 -12.65 5.27
CA LYS A 586 -21.40 -11.74 4.13
C LYS A 586 -20.74 -10.36 4.27
N LEU A 587 -19.96 -10.11 5.34
CA LEU A 587 -19.10 -8.94 5.43
C LEU A 587 -17.66 -9.35 5.16
N LEU A 588 -17.11 -8.85 4.06
CA LEU A 588 -15.70 -9.00 3.70
C LEU A 588 -14.98 -7.65 3.82
N ARG A 589 -13.66 -7.72 3.78
CA ARG A 589 -12.78 -6.55 3.81
C ARG A 589 -11.67 -6.68 2.78
N CYS A 590 -11.19 -5.53 2.29
CA CYS A 590 -9.96 -5.40 1.51
C CYS A 590 -9.27 -4.07 1.88
N GLY A 591 -8.17 -3.74 1.25
CA GLY A 591 -7.38 -2.55 1.55
C GLY A 591 -6.17 -2.85 2.44
N ASP A 592 -5.54 -1.80 2.96
CA ASP A 592 -4.28 -1.88 3.69
C ASP A 592 -4.37 -2.48 5.10
N SER A 593 -5.56 -2.51 5.67
CA SER A 593 -5.82 -3.12 6.98
C SER A 593 -6.16 -4.62 6.88
N VAL A 594 -5.88 -5.22 5.73
CA VAL A 594 -6.14 -6.63 5.41
C VAL A 594 -4.87 -7.23 4.78
N PHE A 595 -4.62 -8.52 5.02
CA PHE A 595 -3.51 -9.24 4.37
C PHE A 595 -3.52 -9.03 2.83
N PRO A 596 -2.38 -8.76 2.19
CA PRO A 596 -1.02 -8.74 2.72
C PRO A 596 -0.56 -7.39 3.32
N GLY A 597 -1.40 -6.36 3.38
CA GLY A 597 -1.15 -5.13 4.12
C GLY A 597 -0.95 -3.89 3.27
N VAL A 598 0.03 -3.08 3.63
CA VAL A 598 0.28 -1.73 3.09
C VAL A 598 1.00 -1.80 1.72
N GLY A 599 0.72 -0.82 0.86
CA GLY A 599 1.32 -0.66 -0.46
C GLY A 599 0.36 -1.02 -1.61
N VAL A 600 0.53 -0.36 -2.77
CA VAL A 600 -0.39 -0.52 -3.90
C VAL A 600 -0.51 -1.98 -4.38
N PRO A 601 0.59 -2.76 -4.54
CA PRO A 601 0.47 -4.17 -4.87
C PRO A 601 -0.27 -4.98 -3.81
N ALA A 602 0.00 -4.71 -2.53
CA ALA A 602 -0.61 -5.41 -1.41
C ALA A 602 -2.12 -5.16 -1.32
N VAL A 603 -2.57 -3.91 -1.47
CA VAL A 603 -4.00 -3.59 -1.44
C VAL A 603 -4.73 -4.13 -2.67
N ALA A 604 -4.08 -4.19 -3.84
CA ALA A 604 -4.64 -4.84 -5.02
C ALA A 604 -4.81 -6.36 -4.78
N ALA A 605 -3.82 -7.01 -4.16
CA ALA A 605 -3.90 -8.41 -3.75
C ALA A 605 -5.06 -8.66 -2.78
N SER A 606 -5.23 -7.83 -1.74
CA SER A 606 -6.34 -7.98 -0.79
C SER A 606 -7.70 -7.88 -1.48
N GLY A 607 -7.84 -6.96 -2.45
CA GLY A 607 -9.03 -6.85 -3.28
C GLY A 607 -9.28 -8.11 -4.12
N ALA A 608 -8.23 -8.66 -4.73
CA ALA A 608 -8.31 -9.90 -5.50
C ALA A 608 -8.67 -11.10 -4.62
N ILE A 609 -8.08 -11.21 -3.42
CA ILE A 609 -8.40 -12.27 -2.45
C ILE A 609 -9.87 -12.19 -2.01
N ALA A 610 -10.38 -10.99 -1.72
CA ALA A 610 -11.78 -10.80 -1.36
C ALA A 610 -12.72 -11.21 -2.50
N ALA A 611 -12.45 -10.78 -3.73
CA ALA A 611 -13.23 -11.15 -4.91
C ALA A 611 -13.18 -12.66 -5.19
N SER A 612 -12.00 -13.27 -5.10
CA SER A 612 -11.79 -14.70 -5.30
C SER A 612 -12.50 -15.55 -4.25
N THR A 613 -12.52 -15.08 -2.99
CA THR A 613 -13.19 -15.77 -1.87
C THR A 613 -14.72 -15.79 -2.07
N LEU A 614 -15.31 -14.71 -2.59
CA LEU A 614 -16.73 -14.66 -2.92
C LEU A 614 -17.08 -15.46 -4.17
N ALA A 615 -16.19 -15.51 -5.15
CA ALA A 615 -16.48 -16.16 -6.42
C ALA A 615 -16.57 -17.70 -6.30
N PRO A 616 -17.50 -18.35 -7.01
CA PRO A 616 -17.50 -19.80 -7.14
C PRO A 616 -16.17 -20.31 -7.68
N LEU A 617 -15.64 -21.38 -7.07
CA LEU A 617 -14.33 -21.93 -7.40
C LEU A 617 -14.11 -22.17 -8.90
N PRO A 618 -15.07 -22.70 -9.68
CA PRO A 618 -14.87 -22.87 -11.14
C PRO A 618 -14.66 -21.56 -11.88
N LYS A 619 -15.37 -20.48 -11.50
CA LYS A 619 -15.17 -19.14 -12.11
C LYS A 619 -13.79 -18.59 -11.75
N HIS A 620 -13.33 -18.79 -10.49
CA HIS A 620 -12.01 -18.37 -10.05
C HIS A 620 -10.89 -19.11 -10.82
N LEU A 621 -10.99 -20.41 -10.98
CA LEU A 621 -10.04 -21.18 -11.80
C LEU A 621 -10.03 -20.74 -13.26
N GLY A 622 -11.19 -20.37 -13.81
CA GLY A 622 -11.31 -19.76 -15.15
C GLY A 622 -10.55 -18.44 -15.23
N LEU A 623 -10.68 -17.56 -14.23
CA LEU A 623 -9.93 -16.29 -14.19
C LEU A 623 -8.41 -16.51 -14.12
N MET A 624 -7.95 -17.47 -13.30
CA MET A 624 -6.52 -17.82 -13.23
C MET A 624 -5.99 -18.33 -14.58
N TRP A 625 -6.80 -19.09 -15.31
CA TRP A 625 -6.48 -19.48 -16.68
C TRP A 625 -6.36 -18.28 -17.61
N ASP A 626 -7.30 -17.33 -17.55
CA ASP A 626 -7.27 -16.10 -18.34
C ASP A 626 -5.98 -15.29 -18.09
N VAL A 627 -5.56 -15.14 -16.82
CA VAL A 627 -4.29 -14.49 -16.46
C VAL A 627 -3.12 -15.17 -17.17
N SER A 628 -3.03 -16.50 -17.07
CA SER A 628 -1.98 -17.28 -17.73
C SER A 628 -1.98 -17.09 -19.24
N GLN A 629 -3.18 -17.05 -19.89
CA GLN A 629 -3.29 -16.83 -21.33
C GLN A 629 -2.85 -15.41 -21.71
N THR A 630 -3.27 -14.39 -20.96
CA THR A 630 -2.88 -12.99 -21.18
C THR A 630 -1.36 -12.83 -21.09
N GLN A 631 -0.73 -13.37 -20.05
CA GLN A 631 0.72 -13.32 -19.87
C GLN A 631 1.47 -14.10 -20.96
N ASN A 632 1.01 -15.29 -21.31
CA ASN A 632 1.60 -16.08 -22.39
C ASN A 632 1.44 -15.39 -23.77
N GLN A 633 0.31 -14.69 -24.00
CA GLN A 633 0.13 -13.92 -25.23
C GLN A 633 1.11 -12.77 -25.31
N PHE A 634 1.28 -11.99 -24.22
CA PHE A 634 2.30 -10.94 -24.17
C PHE A 634 3.68 -11.46 -24.58
N TRP A 635 4.14 -12.56 -23.99
CA TRP A 635 5.46 -13.12 -24.31
C TRP A 635 5.57 -13.62 -25.75
N ARG A 636 4.49 -14.16 -26.31
CA ARG A 636 4.46 -14.51 -27.76
C ARG A 636 4.57 -13.28 -28.66
N ASP A 637 3.85 -12.22 -28.34
CA ASP A 637 3.78 -11.00 -29.16
C ASP A 637 5.13 -10.28 -29.18
N VAL A 638 5.85 -10.25 -28.06
CA VAL A 638 7.18 -9.65 -28.00
C VAL A 638 8.32 -10.61 -28.46
N GLY A 639 8.01 -11.86 -28.79
CA GLY A 639 8.97 -12.85 -29.28
C GLY A 639 9.77 -13.55 -28.17
N GLY A 640 9.28 -13.54 -26.94
CA GLY A 640 9.89 -14.18 -25.77
C GLY A 640 10.64 -13.21 -24.87
N ARG A 641 10.96 -13.69 -23.66
CA ARG A 641 11.60 -12.88 -22.62
C ARG A 641 12.98 -12.35 -23.04
N ASP A 642 13.81 -13.21 -23.64
CA ASP A 642 15.15 -12.82 -24.04
C ASP A 642 15.11 -11.74 -25.14
N LYS A 643 14.18 -11.88 -26.10
CA LYS A 643 14.00 -10.88 -27.14
C LYS A 643 13.47 -9.57 -26.56
N TRP A 644 12.52 -9.63 -25.64
CA TRP A 644 12.01 -8.44 -24.95
C TRP A 644 13.12 -7.70 -24.20
N LEU A 645 13.97 -8.42 -23.46
CA LEU A 645 15.11 -7.83 -22.75
C LEU A 645 16.10 -7.11 -23.68
N ASN A 646 16.29 -7.64 -24.90
CA ASN A 646 17.22 -7.07 -25.87
C ASN A 646 16.62 -5.92 -26.69
N ASP A 647 15.31 -5.97 -26.99
CA ASP A 647 14.63 -5.05 -27.91
C ASP A 647 13.91 -3.90 -27.18
N THR A 648 13.64 -4.04 -25.87
CA THR A 648 13.00 -2.97 -25.09
C THR A 648 13.95 -1.78 -24.98
N PRO A 649 13.48 -0.55 -25.25
CA PRO A 649 14.27 0.65 -25.05
C PRO A 649 14.87 0.67 -23.65
N ALA A 650 16.13 1.10 -23.56
CA ALA A 650 16.77 1.25 -22.25
C ALA A 650 15.90 2.16 -21.36
N PRO A 651 15.72 1.80 -20.07
CA PRO A 651 15.02 2.66 -19.12
C PRO A 651 15.66 4.05 -19.05
N PHE A 652 14.88 5.06 -18.72
CA PHE A 652 15.39 6.42 -18.57
C PHE A 652 16.55 6.44 -17.56
N ARG A 653 17.63 7.12 -17.94
CA ARG A 653 18.78 7.43 -17.10
C ARG A 653 19.20 8.87 -17.38
N PRO A 654 19.39 9.69 -16.34
CA PRO A 654 19.92 11.05 -16.56
C PRO A 654 21.33 10.99 -17.17
N LYS A 655 21.61 11.87 -18.11
CA LYS A 655 22.92 11.95 -18.81
C LYS A 655 24.03 12.44 -17.90
N THR A 656 23.67 13.25 -16.93
CA THR A 656 24.54 13.79 -15.89
C THR A 656 24.14 13.17 -14.56
N GLY A 657 25.05 12.98 -13.62
CA GLY A 657 24.86 12.18 -12.38
C GLY A 657 23.68 12.53 -11.47
N GLY A 658 22.47 12.71 -12.06
CA GLY A 658 21.22 12.87 -11.34
C GLY A 658 21.08 14.13 -10.48
N GLY A 659 21.83 15.20 -10.80
CA GLY A 659 21.86 16.44 -10.01
C GLY A 659 23.11 16.58 -9.11
N ALA A 660 23.95 15.58 -9.02
CA ALA A 660 25.19 15.61 -8.21
C ALA A 660 26.15 16.76 -8.61
N GLU A 661 26.09 17.23 -9.85
CA GLU A 661 26.96 18.31 -10.36
C GLU A 661 26.71 19.68 -9.70
N PHE A 662 25.54 19.85 -9.03
CA PHE A 662 25.25 21.07 -8.28
C PHE A 662 25.82 21.09 -6.86
N MET A 663 26.30 19.96 -6.36
CA MET A 663 26.89 19.91 -5.03
C MET A 663 28.26 20.59 -5.02
N SER A 664 28.38 21.69 -4.32
CA SER A 664 29.70 22.18 -3.93
C SER A 664 30.41 21.05 -3.13
N PRO A 665 31.68 20.71 -3.49
CA PRO A 665 32.49 19.77 -2.68
C PRO A 665 32.63 20.18 -1.22
N ASN A 666 32.31 21.45 -0.90
CA ASN A 666 32.34 22.07 0.42
C ASN A 666 30.96 22.33 1.00
N ALA A 667 29.87 21.79 0.42
CA ALA A 667 28.56 21.91 1.06
C ALA A 667 28.64 21.23 2.44
N PRO A 668 28.29 21.97 3.53
CA PRO A 668 28.35 21.37 4.85
C PRO A 668 27.43 20.13 4.89
N GLY A 669 27.97 19.05 5.43
CA GLY A 669 27.18 17.85 5.71
C GLY A 669 25.92 18.20 6.50
N TRP A 670 24.92 17.32 6.53
CA TRP A 670 23.65 17.48 7.25
C TRP A 670 23.79 17.99 8.69
N TYR A 671 24.96 17.86 9.31
CA TYR A 671 25.26 18.11 10.72
C TYR A 671 25.96 19.42 11.04
N SER A 672 26.20 20.32 10.07
CA SER A 672 26.69 21.64 10.42
C SER A 672 25.55 22.49 10.97
N ALA A 673 25.54 22.65 12.27
CA ALA A 673 24.77 23.49 13.20
C ALA A 673 23.39 24.03 12.74
N PRO A 674 22.36 24.09 13.61
CA PRO A 674 21.05 24.64 13.25
C PRO A 674 21.26 26.01 12.61
N ARG A 675 20.87 26.18 11.36
CA ARG A 675 20.83 27.48 10.70
C ARG A 675 19.95 28.39 11.56
N LYS A 676 20.53 29.47 12.09
CA LYS A 676 19.73 30.56 12.67
C LYS A 676 18.62 30.87 11.67
N THR A 677 17.39 30.71 12.10
CA THR A 677 16.19 31.10 11.36
C THR A 677 16.42 32.47 10.75
N LYS A 678 16.68 32.54 9.44
CA LYS A 678 16.58 33.79 8.72
C LYS A 678 15.10 34.15 8.74
N THR A 679 14.77 35.18 9.48
CA THR A 679 13.47 35.84 9.38
C THR A 679 13.20 36.05 7.89
N VAL A 680 12.24 35.33 7.34
CA VAL A 680 11.80 35.53 5.95
C VAL A 680 11.31 36.93 5.85
N ALA A 681 12.08 37.76 5.16
CA ALA A 681 11.60 39.11 4.73
C ALA A 681 10.36 38.84 3.90
N ALA A 682 9.26 39.44 4.30
CA ALA A 682 7.96 39.30 3.69
C ALA A 682 8.06 39.48 2.15
N ILE A 683 7.97 38.38 1.43
CA ILE A 683 7.63 38.39 0.01
C ILE A 683 6.20 38.90 -0.05
N GLY A 684 6.00 39.92 -0.83
CA GLY A 684 4.82 40.76 -0.83
C GLY A 684 3.52 39.98 -0.99
N LYS A 685 2.53 40.46 -0.26
CA LYS A 685 1.14 40.09 -0.24
C LYS A 685 0.62 39.48 -1.56
N GLY A 686 0.50 38.16 -1.61
CA GLY A 686 -0.17 37.41 -2.63
C GLY A 686 -0.42 36.03 -2.05
N GLY A 687 -1.32 35.91 -1.07
CA GLY A 687 -1.68 34.63 -0.44
C GLY A 687 -2.42 33.72 -1.42
N LEU A 688 -1.81 32.61 -1.78
CA LEU A 688 -2.37 31.66 -2.73
C LEU A 688 -2.67 30.29 -2.12
N SER A 689 -2.39 30.07 -0.82
CA SER A 689 -2.65 28.75 -0.20
C SER A 689 -4.09 28.56 0.28
N ASP A 690 -4.91 29.58 0.30
CA ASP A 690 -6.26 29.52 0.90
C ASP A 690 -7.34 28.99 -0.06
N SER A 691 -7.08 28.91 -1.38
CA SER A 691 -8.10 28.58 -2.38
C SER A 691 -8.47 27.09 -2.48
N ILE A 692 -7.65 26.16 -2.02
CA ILE A 692 -8.00 24.73 -2.06
C ILE A 692 -8.91 24.34 -0.88
N GLU A 693 -8.79 25.01 0.26
CA GLU A 693 -9.66 24.72 1.42
C GLU A 693 -11.06 25.32 1.29
N GLU A 694 -11.23 26.40 0.53
CA GLU A 694 -12.53 27.08 0.36
C GLU A 694 -13.34 26.62 -0.86
N THR A 695 -12.71 26.01 -1.91
CA THR A 695 -13.44 25.59 -3.12
C THR A 695 -14.01 24.18 -3.04
N VAL A 696 -13.81 23.48 -1.93
CA VAL A 696 -14.33 22.13 -1.71
C VAL A 696 -15.26 22.17 -0.48
N GLY A 697 -16.36 22.89 -0.61
CA GLY A 697 -17.51 22.86 0.33
C GLY A 697 -18.43 21.67 0.08
#